data_184db00cb6224f370947f0f10a7cde75
#
_entry.id   184db00cb6224f370947f0f10a7cde75
#
_cell.length_a   1.000
_cell.length_b   1.000
_cell.length_c   1.000
_cell.angle_alpha   90.00
_cell.angle_beta   90.00
_cell.angle_gamma   90.00
#
_symmetry.space_group_name_H-M   'P 1'
#
loop_
_entity.id
_entity.type
_entity.pdbx_description
1 polymer ?
#
loop_
_entity_poly.entity_id
_entity_poly.type
_entity_poly.pdbx_seq_one_letter_code
_entity_poly.pdbx_strand_id
1 'polypeptide(L)'
;MNNLLYARLAKTNLSKNRQNILPYLLSCIGTVVMFFIMDTLAQGSGFDSMIGKDTILTVMGMGTYIIGLFAVIFLIYSNSFLAKRRKKEFGLFQILGMEKKHLAKILFFESLYLWAASLGIGILLGVLLYRLLFLVLMKLTGLNGTIGFAFSAKAVGSTMLLFGLTFVINFLLSLRQIHVSQPVELLHGGAQGEREPKTKLLTAVLGFMLLGVGYYLALTCQSSMDALDKFFNAIALVMVGTYCLFSAGSIAFLKILKKNKNYYYQTRHFTSISGMLYRMKQNAVGLANICILSTGVLLVISISTCLWTGIEEVTYTRFPHQISIEANTGVSGIMKTVEPVSQKMIEEVKTGIDQHLEEKQLRKKYESDQRYYVMLAVVDRNKVEKTQSDDAAASTLIKIMEESEYNQVTGEQVELEPGQALVFQAKQKNYGYDTIELGNQTYEVKKWNTDKKSYILDEKTQVYETMTVVTRNHEAKEAYAAVQGKEPEGYSWEYALDLIGDAGEQITVGDEIETILTESSFNGWVEVREKERNTVYSLYGSLLFLGVFVGALFLMGAVMIIYYKQVSEGFDDRKRFQIMQKVGMSRKEIRQTIQSQVVTVFFMPLAVAVVHTMVAFPLTKRIMAMLNFPDSNLFLAATAITIAAFAVVYLIVYVLTARAYYKIVE
;
A
#
# COMPACT_ATOMS: atom_id res chain seq x y z
N MET A 1 -2.41 -8.11 53.11
CA MET A 1 -2.27 -6.73 52.57
C MET A 1 -3.48 -6.41 51.73
N ASN A 2 -4.08 -5.25 51.95
CA ASN A 2 -5.35 -4.85 51.35
C ASN A 2 -5.16 -4.50 49.86
N ASN A 3 -6.05 -4.93 48.95
CA ASN A 3 -5.98 -4.65 47.50
C ASN A 3 -5.88 -3.14 47.19
N LEU A 4 -6.40 -2.30 48.06
CA LEU A 4 -6.35 -0.85 47.98
C LEU A 4 -4.90 -0.30 48.07
N LEU A 5 -4.00 -0.98 48.81
CA LEU A 5 -2.57 -0.62 48.91
C LEU A 5 -1.86 -0.84 47.59
N TYR A 6 -2.12 -1.98 46.91
CA TYR A 6 -1.51 -2.26 45.59
C TYR A 6 -1.99 -1.27 44.53
N ALA A 7 -3.26 -0.90 44.52
CA ALA A 7 -3.81 0.11 43.63
C ALA A 7 -3.18 1.50 43.88
N ARG A 8 -2.97 1.91 45.16
CA ARG A 8 -2.26 3.17 45.50
C ARG A 8 -0.80 3.14 45.10
N LEU A 9 -0.09 2.03 45.31
CA LEU A 9 1.30 1.86 44.87
C LEU A 9 1.41 1.92 43.34
N ALA A 10 0.51 1.26 42.61
CA ALA A 10 0.45 1.32 41.17
C ALA A 10 0.29 2.76 40.65
N LYS A 11 -0.65 3.53 41.20
CA LYS A 11 -0.87 4.94 40.87
C LYS A 11 0.37 5.80 41.13
N THR A 12 1.06 5.58 42.27
CA THR A 12 2.28 6.30 42.63
C THR A 12 3.42 5.96 41.68
N ASN A 13 3.57 4.69 41.31
CA ASN A 13 4.58 4.25 40.34
C ASN A 13 4.35 4.88 38.95
N LEU A 14 3.11 4.88 38.45
CA LEU A 14 2.76 5.53 37.19
C LEU A 14 3.10 7.03 37.22
N SER A 15 2.81 7.71 38.33
CA SER A 15 3.10 9.14 38.49
C SER A 15 4.60 9.45 38.56
N LYS A 16 5.41 8.63 39.25
CA LYS A 16 6.85 8.84 39.40
C LYS A 16 7.61 8.51 38.10
N ASN A 17 7.11 7.57 37.28
CA ASN A 17 7.73 7.13 36.03
C ASN A 17 7.16 7.82 34.78
N ARG A 18 6.68 9.05 34.90
CA ARG A 18 6.01 9.79 33.80
C ARG A 18 6.83 9.81 32.49
N GLN A 19 8.12 10.01 32.57
CA GLN A 19 8.99 10.10 31.38
C GLN A 19 8.98 8.83 30.50
N ASN A 20 8.76 7.66 31.11
CA ASN A 20 8.71 6.40 30.38
C ASN A 20 7.27 5.98 30.03
N ILE A 21 6.31 6.34 30.87
CA ILE A 21 4.91 5.88 30.79
C ILE A 21 4.08 6.77 29.88
N LEU A 22 4.28 8.10 29.90
CA LEU A 22 3.49 9.04 29.11
C LEU A 22 3.57 8.77 27.59
N PRO A 23 4.75 8.53 27.00
CA PRO A 23 4.81 8.18 25.59
C PRO A 23 4.09 6.87 25.27
N TYR A 24 4.18 5.85 26.13
CA TYR A 24 3.44 4.60 25.97
C TYR A 24 1.91 4.83 26.02
N LEU A 25 1.44 5.61 26.99
CA LEU A 25 0.02 5.95 27.12
C LEU A 25 -0.48 6.73 25.89
N LEU A 26 0.30 7.70 25.38
CA LEU A 26 -0.04 8.44 24.17
C LEU A 26 -0.12 7.52 22.94
N SER A 27 0.77 6.53 22.85
CA SER A 27 0.70 5.52 21.79
C SER A 27 -0.55 4.66 21.88
N CYS A 28 -0.91 4.23 23.11
CA CYS A 28 -2.13 3.47 23.33
C CYS A 28 -3.37 4.31 22.98
N ILE A 29 -3.43 5.56 23.40
CA ILE A 29 -4.53 6.49 23.05
C ILE A 29 -4.60 6.67 21.53
N GLY A 30 -3.48 6.96 20.87
CA GLY A 30 -3.43 7.17 19.43
C GLY A 30 -3.91 5.95 18.64
N THR A 31 -3.47 4.74 19.00
CA THR A 31 -3.94 3.50 18.36
C THR A 31 -5.42 3.22 18.61
N VAL A 32 -5.92 3.50 19.81
CA VAL A 32 -7.36 3.38 20.13
C VAL A 32 -8.18 4.35 19.28
N VAL A 33 -7.77 5.63 19.20
CA VAL A 33 -8.44 6.65 18.37
C VAL A 33 -8.52 6.19 16.91
N MET A 34 -7.39 5.77 16.34
CA MET A 34 -7.33 5.39 14.94
C MET A 34 -8.17 4.14 14.63
N PHE A 35 -8.10 3.13 15.49
CA PHE A 35 -8.91 1.93 15.33
C PHE A 35 -10.40 2.23 15.46
N PHE A 36 -10.80 2.96 16.50
CA PHE A 36 -12.20 3.32 16.76
C PHE A 36 -12.81 4.10 15.59
N ILE A 37 -12.10 5.10 15.06
CA ILE A 37 -12.58 5.91 13.93
C ILE A 37 -12.73 5.02 12.68
N MET A 38 -11.73 4.22 12.36
CA MET A 38 -11.76 3.36 11.17
C MET A 38 -12.88 2.32 11.27
N ASP A 39 -13.05 1.70 12.43
CA ASP A 39 -14.10 0.71 12.66
C ASP A 39 -15.51 1.36 12.61
N THR A 40 -15.66 2.59 13.13
CA THR A 40 -16.91 3.35 13.02
C THR A 40 -17.25 3.68 11.57
N LEU A 41 -16.26 4.09 10.76
CA LEU A 41 -16.44 4.35 9.33
C LEU A 41 -16.80 3.06 8.57
N ALA A 42 -16.16 1.94 8.90
CA ALA A 42 -16.43 0.64 8.28
C ALA A 42 -17.85 0.10 8.55
N GLN A 43 -18.50 0.56 9.63
CA GLN A 43 -19.88 0.16 9.96
C GLN A 43 -20.96 0.92 9.17
N GLY A 44 -20.58 1.88 8.34
CA GLY A 44 -21.42 2.44 7.31
C GLY A 44 -22.51 3.42 7.73
N SER A 45 -22.56 3.80 8.99
CA SER A 45 -23.56 4.77 9.44
C SER A 45 -23.29 6.15 8.84
N GLY A 46 -24.15 6.58 7.92
CA GLY A 46 -24.04 7.85 7.19
C GLY A 46 -23.77 7.74 5.69
N PHE A 47 -23.61 6.54 5.15
CA PHE A 47 -23.37 6.29 3.72
C PHE A 47 -24.60 5.73 2.97
N ASP A 48 -25.76 5.61 3.63
CA ASP A 48 -26.90 4.80 3.14
C ASP A 48 -27.49 5.22 1.78
N SER A 49 -27.31 6.47 1.38
CA SER A 49 -27.84 7.02 0.12
C SER A 49 -26.75 7.31 -0.93
N MET A 50 -25.53 6.78 -0.77
CA MET A 50 -24.38 7.20 -1.58
C MET A 50 -24.01 6.18 -2.65
N ILE A 51 -23.75 6.67 -3.86
CA ILE A 51 -23.15 5.87 -4.95
C ILE A 51 -21.72 5.49 -4.50
N GLY A 52 -21.34 4.21 -4.65
CA GLY A 52 -20.01 3.72 -4.21
C GLY A 52 -19.87 3.41 -2.72
N LYS A 53 -21.00 3.39 -1.96
CA LYS A 53 -21.04 2.98 -0.54
C LYS A 53 -20.29 1.69 -0.27
N ASP A 54 -20.58 0.63 -1.02
CA ASP A 54 -19.99 -0.70 -0.79
C ASP A 54 -18.49 -0.71 -0.97
N THR A 55 -17.97 0.07 -1.92
CA THR A 55 -16.54 0.27 -2.14
C THR A 55 -15.89 0.95 -0.93
N ILE A 56 -16.49 2.04 -0.42
CA ILE A 56 -15.99 2.75 0.76
C ILE A 56 -15.98 1.82 1.97
N LEU A 57 -17.08 1.11 2.22
CA LEU A 57 -17.18 0.20 3.36
C LEU A 57 -16.17 -0.95 3.29
N THR A 58 -15.94 -1.48 2.09
CA THR A 58 -14.94 -2.53 1.86
C THR A 58 -13.54 -2.03 2.18
N VAL A 59 -13.15 -0.85 1.68
CA VAL A 59 -11.82 -0.26 1.93
C VAL A 59 -11.66 0.10 3.42
N MET A 60 -12.68 0.69 4.06
CA MET A 60 -12.65 0.99 5.50
C MET A 60 -12.58 -0.28 6.34
N GLY A 61 -13.30 -1.34 5.96
CA GLY A 61 -13.22 -2.66 6.59
C GLY A 61 -11.82 -3.25 6.54
N MET A 62 -11.20 -3.26 5.35
CA MET A 62 -9.79 -3.68 5.19
C MET A 62 -8.87 -2.83 6.08
N GLY A 63 -9.08 -1.51 6.12
CA GLY A 63 -8.36 -0.60 6.97
C GLY A 63 -8.45 -0.94 8.46
N THR A 64 -9.64 -1.31 8.93
CA THR A 64 -9.87 -1.73 10.31
C THR A 64 -9.01 -2.95 10.68
N TYR A 65 -8.94 -3.96 9.80
CA TYR A 65 -8.09 -5.14 10.04
C TYR A 65 -6.59 -4.78 10.05
N ILE A 66 -6.14 -3.97 9.10
CA ILE A 66 -4.72 -3.53 9.01
C ILE A 66 -4.33 -2.75 10.27
N ILE A 67 -5.14 -1.77 10.66
CA ILE A 67 -4.88 -0.93 11.84
C ILE A 67 -4.96 -1.77 13.12
N GLY A 68 -5.94 -2.67 13.24
CA GLY A 68 -6.07 -3.56 14.39
C GLY A 68 -4.86 -4.49 14.56
N LEU A 69 -4.43 -5.15 13.50
CA LEU A 69 -3.24 -6.01 13.50
C LEU A 69 -1.98 -5.23 13.89
N PHE A 70 -1.78 -4.07 13.26
CA PHE A 70 -0.64 -3.23 13.58
C PHE A 70 -0.68 -2.73 15.03
N ALA A 71 -1.84 -2.30 15.54
CA ALA A 71 -2.00 -1.84 16.92
C ALA A 71 -1.58 -2.92 17.93
N VAL A 72 -2.02 -4.17 17.72
CA VAL A 72 -1.64 -5.30 18.58
C VAL A 72 -0.12 -5.51 18.58
N ILE A 73 0.49 -5.63 17.39
CA ILE A 73 1.95 -5.84 17.25
C ILE A 73 2.72 -4.68 17.88
N PHE A 74 2.31 -3.46 17.56
CA PHE A 74 2.97 -2.25 18.02
C PHE A 74 2.89 -2.08 19.56
N LEU A 75 1.72 -2.32 20.15
CA LEU A 75 1.55 -2.22 21.60
C LEU A 75 2.30 -3.32 22.37
N ILE A 76 2.38 -4.54 21.82
CA ILE A 76 3.21 -5.61 22.39
C ILE A 76 4.69 -5.22 22.34
N TYR A 77 5.16 -4.68 21.21
CA TYR A 77 6.52 -4.19 21.08
C TYR A 77 6.86 -3.07 22.08
N SER A 78 5.97 -2.05 22.15
CA SER A 78 6.13 -0.91 23.05
C SER A 78 6.12 -1.31 24.52
N ASN A 79 5.23 -2.23 24.90
CA ASN A 79 5.18 -2.79 26.27
C ASN A 79 6.45 -3.58 26.61
N SER A 80 6.96 -4.38 25.69
CA SER A 80 8.21 -5.12 25.87
C SER A 80 9.40 -4.19 26.15
N PHE A 81 9.43 -3.04 25.51
CA PHE A 81 10.44 -2.02 25.75
C PHE A 81 10.30 -1.37 27.12
N LEU A 82 9.08 -0.99 27.49
CA LEU A 82 8.76 -0.42 28.81
C LEU A 82 9.14 -1.40 29.93
N ALA A 83 8.78 -2.67 29.78
CA ALA A 83 9.07 -3.73 30.75
C ALA A 83 10.59 -3.95 30.93
N LYS A 84 11.40 -3.89 29.85
CA LYS A 84 12.88 -4.00 29.94
C LYS A 84 13.49 -2.89 30.80
N ARG A 85 12.97 -1.66 30.71
CA ARG A 85 13.44 -0.53 31.51
C ARG A 85 13.12 -0.67 32.98
N ARG A 86 11.97 -1.23 33.29
CA ARG A 86 11.49 -1.40 34.67
C ARG A 86 12.10 -2.60 35.40
N LYS A 87 12.92 -3.40 34.71
CA LYS A 87 13.60 -4.56 35.33
C LYS A 87 14.36 -4.21 36.60
N LYS A 88 15.08 -3.07 36.61
CA LYS A 88 15.86 -2.62 37.79
C LYS A 88 14.95 -2.30 38.97
N GLU A 89 13.78 -1.68 38.72
CA GLU A 89 12.77 -1.38 39.75
C GLU A 89 12.21 -2.66 40.34
N PHE A 90 11.89 -3.63 39.49
CA PHE A 90 11.35 -4.93 39.92
C PHE A 90 12.41 -5.71 40.74
N GLY A 91 13.69 -5.67 40.35
CA GLY A 91 14.78 -6.25 41.12
C GLY A 91 14.91 -5.61 42.50
N LEU A 92 14.83 -4.28 42.57
CA LEU A 92 14.89 -3.55 43.86
C LEU A 92 13.72 -3.94 44.77
N PHE A 93 12.48 -4.01 44.28
CA PHE A 93 11.35 -4.43 45.09
C PHE A 93 11.50 -5.86 45.62
N GLN A 94 12.08 -6.77 44.84
CA GLN A 94 12.35 -8.15 45.29
C GLN A 94 13.42 -8.24 46.37
N ILE A 95 14.49 -7.43 46.27
CA ILE A 95 15.54 -7.37 47.30
C ILE A 95 15.04 -6.77 48.61
N LEU A 96 14.10 -5.80 48.51
CA LEU A 96 13.40 -5.24 49.66
C LEU A 96 12.37 -6.18 50.29
N GLY A 97 12.32 -7.46 49.85
CA GLY A 97 11.49 -8.49 50.43
C GLY A 97 10.09 -8.62 49.84
N MET A 98 9.80 -7.95 48.70
CA MET A 98 8.50 -8.07 48.05
C MET A 98 8.45 -9.37 47.23
N GLU A 99 7.52 -10.26 47.56
CA GLU A 99 7.29 -11.48 46.80
C GLU A 99 6.78 -11.21 45.37
N LYS A 100 7.07 -12.11 44.43
CA LYS A 100 6.62 -12.04 43.04
C LYS A 100 5.09 -11.89 42.90
N LYS A 101 4.32 -12.48 43.83
CA LYS A 101 2.84 -12.36 43.88
C LYS A 101 2.37 -10.93 44.13
N HIS A 102 3.05 -10.19 44.99
CA HIS A 102 2.70 -8.81 45.29
C HIS A 102 3.03 -7.88 44.15
N LEU A 103 4.18 -8.13 43.50
CA LEU A 103 4.59 -7.40 42.31
C LEU A 103 3.63 -7.64 41.12
N ALA A 104 3.14 -8.87 40.95
CA ALA A 104 2.12 -9.21 39.95
C ALA A 104 0.81 -8.43 40.18
N LYS A 105 0.37 -8.25 41.44
CA LYS A 105 -0.82 -7.44 41.76
C LYS A 105 -0.63 -5.96 41.44
N ILE A 106 0.55 -5.40 41.70
CA ILE A 106 0.87 -4.00 41.33
C ILE A 106 0.79 -3.84 39.82
N LEU A 107 1.43 -4.75 39.05
CA LEU A 107 1.37 -4.73 37.58
C LEU A 107 -0.03 -4.87 37.02
N PHE A 108 -0.88 -5.69 37.65
CA PHE A 108 -2.28 -5.82 37.28
C PHE A 108 -3.02 -4.47 37.36
N PHE A 109 -2.90 -3.78 38.50
CA PHE A 109 -3.52 -2.46 38.68
C PHE A 109 -2.93 -1.41 37.76
N GLU A 110 -1.63 -1.42 37.49
CA GLU A 110 -0.99 -0.53 36.50
C GLU A 110 -1.53 -0.75 35.10
N SER A 111 -1.61 -2.01 34.65
CA SER A 111 -2.18 -2.37 33.36
C SER A 111 -3.65 -1.97 33.25
N LEU A 112 -4.41 -2.17 34.32
CA LEU A 112 -5.82 -1.78 34.39
C LEU A 112 -6.01 -0.26 34.28
N TYR A 113 -5.18 0.54 34.97
CA TYR A 113 -5.24 2.01 34.86
C TYR A 113 -4.84 2.51 33.49
N LEU A 114 -3.81 1.91 32.87
CA LEU A 114 -3.38 2.27 31.53
C LEU A 114 -4.43 1.89 30.47
N TRP A 115 -5.03 0.72 30.61
CA TRP A 115 -6.13 0.27 29.76
C TRP A 115 -7.34 1.20 29.85
N ALA A 116 -7.82 1.47 31.06
CA ALA A 116 -8.99 2.33 31.28
C ALA A 116 -8.74 3.77 30.79
N ALA A 117 -7.55 4.33 31.07
CA ALA A 117 -7.18 5.67 30.59
C ALA A 117 -7.06 5.71 29.06
N SER A 118 -6.44 4.70 28.45
CA SER A 118 -6.29 4.64 26.99
C SER A 118 -7.62 4.52 26.27
N LEU A 119 -8.51 3.66 26.75
CA LEU A 119 -9.85 3.49 26.18
C LEU A 119 -10.72 4.73 26.42
N GLY A 120 -10.79 5.23 27.67
CA GLY A 120 -11.63 6.37 27.99
C GLY A 120 -11.25 7.62 27.19
N ILE A 121 -9.96 7.99 27.21
CA ILE A 121 -9.47 9.16 26.46
C ILE A 121 -9.51 8.88 24.95
N GLY A 122 -9.12 7.67 24.52
CA GLY A 122 -9.07 7.31 23.11
C GLY A 122 -10.44 7.31 22.43
N ILE A 123 -11.45 6.70 23.05
CA ILE A 123 -12.83 6.71 22.52
C ILE A 123 -13.40 8.14 22.54
N LEU A 124 -13.17 8.91 23.61
CA LEU A 124 -13.61 10.30 23.68
C LEU A 124 -13.03 11.14 22.54
N LEU A 125 -11.72 11.08 22.35
CA LEU A 125 -11.05 11.78 21.24
C LEU A 125 -11.48 11.22 19.88
N GLY A 126 -11.71 9.92 19.78
CA GLY A 126 -12.20 9.27 18.57
C GLY A 126 -13.57 9.81 18.15
N VAL A 127 -14.50 9.94 19.09
CA VAL A 127 -15.83 10.54 18.87
C VAL A 127 -15.73 12.01 18.44
N LEU A 128 -14.87 12.79 19.08
CA LEU A 128 -14.65 14.20 18.72
C LEU A 128 -14.04 14.36 17.32
N LEU A 129 -13.09 13.53 16.96
CA LEU A 129 -12.41 13.61 15.67
C LEU A 129 -13.17 12.92 14.52
N TYR A 130 -14.07 11.99 14.84
CA TYR A 130 -14.84 11.23 13.86
C TYR A 130 -15.53 12.14 12.85
N ARG A 131 -16.23 13.18 13.31
CA ARG A 131 -16.97 14.11 12.45
C ARG A 131 -16.04 14.83 11.46
N LEU A 132 -14.90 15.30 11.94
CA LEU A 132 -13.90 15.95 11.08
C LEU A 132 -13.38 14.99 10.02
N LEU A 133 -13.03 13.78 10.41
CA LEU A 133 -12.45 12.79 9.52
C LEU A 133 -13.47 12.21 8.55
N PHE A 134 -14.72 12.08 8.96
CA PHE A 134 -15.83 11.77 8.06
C PHE A 134 -15.98 12.84 6.97
N LEU A 135 -15.94 14.14 7.33
CA LEU A 135 -15.97 15.23 6.34
C LEU A 135 -14.77 15.20 5.39
N VAL A 136 -13.59 14.88 5.90
CA VAL A 136 -12.39 14.71 5.05
C VAL A 136 -12.59 13.56 4.07
N LEU A 137 -13.10 12.42 4.54
CA LEU A 137 -13.39 11.27 3.68
C LEU A 137 -14.41 11.63 2.58
N MET A 138 -15.51 12.30 2.97
CA MET A 138 -16.53 12.76 2.01
C MET A 138 -15.94 13.69 0.95
N LYS A 139 -15.09 14.63 1.36
CA LYS A 139 -14.41 15.53 0.40
C LYS A 139 -13.45 14.78 -0.54
N LEU A 140 -12.74 13.77 -0.04
CA LEU A 140 -11.81 12.98 -0.85
C LEU A 140 -12.53 12.06 -1.83
N THR A 141 -13.71 11.55 -1.46
CA THR A 141 -14.52 10.68 -2.31
C THR A 141 -15.45 11.45 -3.26
N GLY A 142 -15.45 12.79 -3.20
CA GLY A 142 -16.30 13.64 -4.05
C GLY A 142 -17.80 13.53 -3.75
N LEU A 143 -18.17 12.89 -2.65
CA LEU A 143 -19.57 12.62 -2.32
C LEU A 143 -20.18 13.72 -1.47
N ASN A 144 -21.44 14.05 -1.77
CA ASN A 144 -22.25 14.97 -0.97
C ASN A 144 -23.21 14.16 -0.10
N GLY A 145 -22.93 14.05 1.18
CA GLY A 145 -23.76 13.28 2.10
C GLY A 145 -24.22 14.09 3.32
N THR A 146 -25.32 13.68 3.90
CA THR A 146 -25.81 14.24 5.14
C THR A 146 -24.99 13.70 6.32
N ILE A 147 -24.47 14.62 7.14
CA ILE A 147 -23.67 14.28 8.31
C ILE A 147 -24.59 13.66 9.37
N GLY A 148 -24.71 12.36 9.38
CA GLY A 148 -25.31 11.62 10.49
C GLY A 148 -24.30 11.54 11.65
N PHE A 149 -24.68 11.97 12.85
CA PHE A 149 -23.94 11.65 14.05
C PHE A 149 -24.29 10.20 14.43
N ALA A 150 -23.43 9.27 14.08
CA ALA A 150 -23.65 7.88 14.47
C ALA A 150 -22.64 7.46 15.54
N PHE A 151 -23.12 7.46 16.78
CA PHE A 151 -22.44 6.74 17.84
C PHE A 151 -22.64 5.24 17.64
N SER A 152 -21.60 4.55 17.20
CA SER A 152 -21.68 3.10 17.04
C SER A 152 -21.29 2.39 18.33
N ALA A 153 -22.28 1.86 19.04
CA ALA A 153 -22.06 0.99 20.20
C ALA A 153 -21.26 -0.27 19.82
N LYS A 154 -21.40 -0.74 18.56
CA LYS A 154 -20.66 -1.89 18.04
C LYS A 154 -19.18 -1.57 17.90
N ALA A 155 -18.81 -0.38 17.39
CA ALA A 155 -17.43 0.06 17.32
C ALA A 155 -16.78 0.27 18.69
N VAL A 156 -17.53 0.72 19.67
CA VAL A 156 -17.06 0.75 21.07
C VAL A 156 -16.77 -0.67 21.58
N GLY A 157 -17.69 -1.61 21.33
CA GLY A 157 -17.54 -3.00 21.75
C GLY A 157 -16.33 -3.69 21.12
N SER A 158 -16.14 -3.57 19.80
CA SER A 158 -14.99 -4.13 19.08
C SER A 158 -13.67 -3.52 19.55
N THR A 159 -13.63 -2.19 19.77
CA THR A 159 -12.47 -1.49 20.33
C THR A 159 -12.13 -1.99 21.73
N MET A 160 -13.14 -2.10 22.62
CA MET A 160 -12.93 -2.63 23.97
C MET A 160 -12.41 -4.07 23.95
N LEU A 161 -12.93 -4.90 23.07
CA LEU A 161 -12.50 -6.29 22.92
C LEU A 161 -11.05 -6.39 22.45
N LEU A 162 -10.69 -5.73 21.33
CA LEU A 162 -9.35 -5.78 20.76
C LEU A 162 -8.30 -5.28 21.73
N PHE A 163 -8.51 -4.10 22.30
CA PHE A 163 -7.55 -3.51 23.23
C PHE A 163 -7.57 -4.20 24.60
N GLY A 164 -8.72 -4.73 25.05
CA GLY A 164 -8.80 -5.57 26.24
C GLY A 164 -7.93 -6.81 26.11
N LEU A 165 -8.06 -7.55 25.01
CA LEU A 165 -7.21 -8.71 24.72
C LEU A 165 -5.73 -8.34 24.62
N THR A 166 -5.43 -7.22 23.96
CA THR A 166 -4.03 -6.74 23.80
C THR A 166 -3.41 -6.41 25.16
N PHE A 167 -4.13 -5.75 26.05
CA PHE A 167 -3.65 -5.44 27.41
C PHE A 167 -3.50 -6.69 28.27
N VAL A 168 -4.38 -7.69 28.15
CA VAL A 168 -4.23 -8.99 28.80
C VAL A 168 -2.95 -9.70 28.31
N ILE A 169 -2.70 -9.75 27.00
CA ILE A 169 -1.47 -10.32 26.44
C ILE A 169 -0.24 -9.59 26.99
N ASN A 170 -0.25 -8.25 27.00
CA ASN A 170 0.84 -7.43 27.52
C ASN A 170 1.10 -7.68 29.02
N PHE A 171 0.03 -7.84 29.79
CA PHE A 171 0.12 -8.20 31.21
C PHE A 171 0.76 -9.58 31.41
N LEU A 172 0.31 -10.60 30.66
CA LEU A 172 0.86 -11.96 30.73
C LEU A 172 2.34 -12.02 30.32
N LEU A 173 2.75 -11.26 29.27
CA LEU A 173 4.14 -11.16 28.88
C LEU A 173 5.00 -10.49 29.96
N SER A 174 4.48 -9.45 30.62
CA SER A 174 5.15 -8.77 31.73
C SER A 174 5.28 -9.68 32.97
N LEU A 175 4.24 -10.47 33.26
CA LEU A 175 4.28 -11.50 34.33
C LEU A 175 5.34 -12.55 34.04
N ARG A 176 5.38 -13.11 32.83
CA ARG A 176 6.41 -14.09 32.43
C ARG A 176 7.81 -13.52 32.66
N GLN A 177 8.03 -12.25 32.34
CA GLN A 177 9.34 -11.62 32.49
C GLN A 177 9.76 -11.53 33.97
N ILE A 178 8.84 -11.28 34.91
CA ILE A 178 9.12 -11.24 36.34
C ILE A 178 9.41 -12.66 36.88
N HIS A 179 8.65 -13.67 36.43
CA HIS A 179 8.82 -15.03 36.92
C HIS A 179 10.16 -15.65 36.50
N VAL A 180 10.61 -15.38 35.27
CA VAL A 180 11.84 -15.93 34.71
C VAL A 180 13.10 -15.24 35.23
N SER A 181 13.03 -13.95 35.60
CA SER A 181 14.20 -13.17 35.99
C SER A 181 14.61 -13.43 37.48
N GLN A 182 15.92 -13.59 37.69
CA GLN A 182 16.48 -13.64 39.05
C GLN A 182 16.76 -12.23 39.59
N PRO A 183 16.52 -11.94 40.90
CA PRO A 183 16.66 -10.59 41.46
C PRO A 183 18.07 -10.01 41.29
N VAL A 184 19.08 -10.86 41.43
CA VAL A 184 20.51 -10.46 41.34
C VAL A 184 20.88 -10.11 39.89
N GLU A 185 20.41 -10.85 38.90
CA GLU A 185 20.62 -10.55 37.47
C GLU A 185 19.96 -9.25 37.07
N LEU A 186 18.79 -8.91 37.65
CA LEU A 186 18.06 -7.68 37.38
C LEU A 186 18.86 -6.42 37.79
N LEU A 187 19.64 -6.50 38.86
CA LEU A 187 20.47 -5.38 39.35
C LEU A 187 21.83 -5.28 38.62
N HIS A 188 22.48 -6.40 38.37
CA HIS A 188 23.83 -6.44 37.82
C HIS A 188 23.87 -6.49 36.28
N GLY A 189 22.73 -6.68 35.60
CA GLY A 189 22.64 -6.78 34.12
C GLY A 189 23.18 -5.56 33.33
N GLY A 190 23.52 -4.46 34.04
CA GLY A 190 24.17 -3.28 33.46
C GLY A 190 25.65 -3.12 33.81
N ALA A 191 26.20 -4.03 34.66
CA ALA A 191 27.59 -3.94 35.17
C ALA A 191 28.53 -4.98 34.53
N GLN A 192 27.99 -5.99 33.83
CA GLN A 192 28.82 -6.90 33.05
C GLN A 192 29.36 -6.14 31.82
N GLY A 193 30.70 -6.05 31.73
CA GLY A 193 31.38 -5.43 30.59
C GLY A 193 30.84 -5.98 29.26
N GLU A 194 30.42 -5.11 28.38
CA GLU A 194 29.86 -5.51 27.07
C GLU A 194 30.99 -6.16 26.27
N ARG A 195 30.81 -7.43 25.91
CA ARG A 195 31.71 -8.14 24.98
C ARG A 195 31.52 -7.61 23.57
N GLU A 196 32.62 -7.39 22.86
CA GLU A 196 32.58 -7.00 21.44
C GLU A 196 31.71 -7.99 20.65
N PRO A 197 30.75 -7.49 19.84
CA PRO A 197 29.85 -8.37 19.12
C PRO A 197 30.62 -9.27 18.14
N LYS A 198 30.34 -10.57 18.18
CA LYS A 198 30.85 -11.51 17.17
C LYS A 198 30.22 -11.19 15.83
N THR A 199 31.03 -11.16 14.79
CA THR A 199 30.51 -10.98 13.41
C THR A 199 29.81 -12.26 12.98
N LYS A 200 28.51 -12.17 12.77
CA LYS A 200 27.72 -13.25 12.17
C LYS A 200 27.79 -13.09 10.63
N LEU A 201 28.96 -13.41 10.05
CA LEU A 201 29.20 -13.19 8.63
C LEU A 201 28.16 -13.91 7.76
N LEU A 202 27.79 -15.13 8.11
CA LEU A 202 26.75 -15.90 7.40
C LEU A 202 25.41 -15.17 7.37
N THR A 203 24.97 -14.59 8.51
CA THR A 203 23.74 -13.81 8.57
C THR A 203 23.83 -12.51 7.76
N ALA A 204 25.01 -11.87 7.71
CA ALA A 204 25.22 -10.69 6.89
C ALA A 204 25.15 -11.01 5.40
N VAL A 205 25.84 -12.08 4.95
CA VAL A 205 25.78 -12.57 3.56
C VAL A 205 24.37 -12.97 3.17
N LEU A 206 23.68 -13.74 4.03
CA LEU A 206 22.28 -14.10 3.83
C LEU A 206 21.39 -12.86 3.67
N GLY A 207 21.58 -11.83 4.50
CA GLY A 207 20.84 -10.58 4.40
C GLY A 207 21.03 -9.87 3.07
N PHE A 208 22.27 -9.78 2.59
CA PHE A 208 22.56 -9.21 1.27
C PHE A 208 21.99 -10.06 0.12
N MET A 209 22.04 -11.39 0.23
CA MET A 209 21.45 -12.28 -0.76
C MET A 209 19.93 -12.12 -0.82
N LEU A 210 19.25 -12.11 0.33
CA LEU A 210 17.79 -11.94 0.40
C LEU A 210 17.36 -10.56 -0.15
N LEU A 211 18.08 -9.49 0.19
CA LEU A 211 17.84 -8.17 -0.41
C LEU A 211 18.09 -8.17 -1.91
N GLY A 212 19.19 -8.79 -2.36
CA GLY A 212 19.53 -8.89 -3.79
C GLY A 212 18.46 -9.63 -4.58
N VAL A 213 17.96 -10.75 -4.07
CA VAL A 213 16.87 -11.51 -4.71
C VAL A 213 15.57 -10.71 -4.69
N GLY A 214 15.21 -10.09 -3.55
CA GLY A 214 14.02 -9.25 -3.46
C GLY A 214 14.05 -8.06 -4.43
N TYR A 215 15.21 -7.41 -4.57
CA TYR A 215 15.43 -6.33 -5.52
C TYR A 215 15.39 -6.83 -6.97
N TYR A 216 16.00 -7.98 -7.24
CA TYR A 216 15.95 -8.61 -8.55
C TYR A 216 14.49 -8.89 -8.97
N LEU A 217 13.67 -9.46 -8.10
CA LEU A 217 12.25 -9.69 -8.36
C LEU A 217 11.51 -8.37 -8.67
N ALA A 218 11.79 -7.31 -7.91
CA ALA A 218 11.15 -6.01 -8.11
C ALA A 218 11.56 -5.31 -9.42
N LEU A 219 12.81 -5.49 -9.85
CA LEU A 219 13.33 -4.83 -11.05
C LEU A 219 13.06 -5.62 -12.35
N THR A 220 12.83 -6.93 -12.27
CA THR A 220 12.67 -7.83 -13.44
C THR A 220 11.21 -8.18 -13.74
N CYS A 221 10.24 -7.50 -13.13
CA CYS A 221 8.83 -7.71 -13.45
C CYS A 221 8.53 -7.20 -14.88
N GLN A 222 7.95 -8.08 -15.71
CA GLN A 222 7.70 -7.79 -17.12
C GLN A 222 6.25 -7.38 -17.38
N SER A 223 5.30 -8.01 -16.71
CA SER A 223 3.85 -7.73 -16.83
C SER A 223 3.23 -7.33 -15.50
N SER A 224 1.99 -6.84 -15.52
CA SER A 224 1.23 -6.48 -14.32
C SER A 224 0.89 -7.71 -13.48
N MET A 225 0.57 -8.85 -14.11
CA MET A 225 0.31 -10.13 -13.40
C MET A 225 1.58 -10.69 -12.77
N ASP A 226 2.70 -10.66 -13.48
CA ASP A 226 4.00 -11.04 -12.94
C ASP A 226 4.40 -10.17 -11.74
N ALA A 227 4.06 -8.88 -11.79
CA ALA A 227 4.28 -7.98 -10.67
C ALA A 227 3.45 -8.36 -9.43
N LEU A 228 2.20 -8.76 -9.61
CA LEU A 228 1.33 -9.19 -8.50
C LEU A 228 1.84 -10.47 -7.84
N ASP A 229 2.25 -11.46 -8.63
CA ASP A 229 2.81 -12.73 -8.13
C ASP A 229 4.12 -12.51 -7.36
N LYS A 230 5.00 -11.65 -7.88
CA LYS A 230 6.28 -11.33 -7.24
C LYS A 230 6.18 -10.39 -6.04
N PHE A 231 5.08 -9.64 -5.90
CA PHE A 231 4.92 -8.55 -4.92
C PHE A 231 5.11 -9.01 -3.48
N PHE A 232 4.36 -10.00 -3.05
CA PHE A 232 4.43 -10.48 -1.66
C PHE A 232 5.76 -11.16 -1.36
N ASN A 233 6.32 -11.89 -2.32
CA ASN A 233 7.62 -12.54 -2.19
C ASN A 233 8.74 -11.51 -2.08
N ALA A 234 8.73 -10.46 -2.91
CA ALA A 234 9.70 -9.37 -2.86
C ALA A 234 9.65 -8.64 -1.51
N ILE A 235 8.45 -8.29 -1.02
CA ILE A 235 8.28 -7.65 0.29
C ILE A 235 8.83 -8.52 1.41
N ALA A 236 8.47 -9.81 1.46
CA ALA A 236 8.92 -10.72 2.50
C ALA A 236 10.46 -10.85 2.52
N LEU A 237 11.08 -11.02 1.34
CA LEU A 237 12.53 -11.10 1.18
C LEU A 237 13.23 -9.80 1.61
N VAL A 238 12.72 -8.64 1.20
CA VAL A 238 13.26 -7.34 1.59
C VAL A 238 13.12 -7.12 3.08
N MET A 239 11.99 -7.45 3.70
CA MET A 239 11.80 -7.34 5.15
C MET A 239 12.80 -8.19 5.92
N VAL A 240 12.91 -9.48 5.63
CA VAL A 240 13.85 -10.39 6.31
C VAL A 240 15.29 -9.97 6.03
N GLY A 241 15.63 -9.62 4.79
CA GLY A 241 16.93 -9.11 4.39
C GLY A 241 17.32 -7.85 5.16
N THR A 242 16.38 -6.92 5.36
CA THR A 242 16.58 -5.69 6.14
C THR A 242 16.87 -6.00 7.60
N TYR A 243 16.16 -6.93 8.24
CA TYR A 243 16.49 -7.39 9.59
C TYR A 243 17.91 -7.99 9.69
N CYS A 244 18.29 -8.81 8.71
CA CYS A 244 19.63 -9.38 8.66
C CYS A 244 20.71 -8.31 8.42
N LEU A 245 20.44 -7.33 7.53
CA LEU A 245 21.33 -6.22 7.22
C LEU A 245 21.60 -5.36 8.47
N PHE A 246 20.56 -4.95 9.18
CA PHE A 246 20.74 -4.15 10.40
C PHE A 246 21.35 -4.94 11.56
N SER A 247 21.05 -6.24 11.69
CA SER A 247 21.55 -7.06 12.82
C SER A 247 22.99 -7.55 12.65
N ALA A 248 23.38 -7.93 11.45
CA ALA A 248 24.70 -8.50 11.17
C ALA A 248 25.52 -7.68 10.19
N GLY A 249 24.90 -7.13 9.14
CA GLY A 249 25.56 -6.35 8.12
C GLY A 249 26.16 -5.05 8.65
N SER A 250 25.43 -4.33 9.51
CA SER A 250 25.93 -3.10 10.14
C SER A 250 27.16 -3.35 11.03
N ILE A 251 27.18 -4.46 11.78
CA ILE A 251 28.32 -4.87 12.59
C ILE A 251 29.51 -5.25 11.70
N ALA A 252 29.25 -6.01 10.61
CA ALA A 252 30.29 -6.37 9.66
C ALA A 252 30.91 -5.13 9.00
N PHE A 253 30.10 -4.17 8.56
CA PHE A 253 30.54 -2.91 7.97
C PHE A 253 31.41 -2.10 8.95
N LEU A 254 30.97 -1.91 10.21
CA LEU A 254 31.75 -1.20 11.23
C LEU A 254 33.07 -1.90 11.54
N LYS A 255 33.12 -3.23 11.50
CA LYS A 255 34.39 -3.97 11.67
C LYS A 255 35.34 -3.81 10.47
N ILE A 256 34.82 -3.70 9.26
CA ILE A 256 35.62 -3.37 8.07
C ILE A 256 36.23 -1.98 8.23
N LEU A 257 35.43 -0.98 8.65
CA LEU A 257 35.96 0.37 8.94
C LEU A 257 37.00 0.37 10.05
N LYS A 258 36.80 -0.45 11.10
CA LYS A 258 37.79 -0.62 12.20
C LYS A 258 39.11 -1.21 11.72
N LYS A 259 39.11 -2.09 10.68
CA LYS A 259 40.32 -2.64 10.09
C LYS A 259 41.16 -1.61 9.33
N ASN A 260 40.55 -0.58 8.80
CA ASN A 260 41.26 0.51 8.12
C ASN A 260 41.91 1.43 9.18
N LYS A 261 43.19 1.17 9.50
CA LYS A 261 43.91 1.87 10.56
C LYS A 261 44.01 3.39 10.34
N ASN A 262 44.21 3.83 9.11
CA ASN A 262 44.32 5.26 8.76
C ASN A 262 43.01 6.02 8.97
N TYR A 263 41.87 5.38 8.83
CA TYR A 263 40.55 5.94 9.08
C TYR A 263 40.18 5.83 10.59
N TYR A 264 40.41 4.67 11.17
CA TYR A 264 39.96 4.37 12.53
C TYR A 264 40.68 5.17 13.61
N TYR A 265 42.04 5.38 13.53
CA TYR A 265 42.82 6.06 14.56
C TYR A 265 42.71 7.59 14.54
N GLN A 266 41.89 8.18 13.67
CA GLN A 266 41.52 9.58 13.80
C GLN A 266 40.62 9.76 15.04
N THR A 267 40.94 10.75 15.90
CA THR A 267 40.29 10.96 17.21
C THR A 267 38.75 10.97 17.12
N ARG A 268 38.23 11.58 16.06
CA ARG A 268 36.80 11.67 15.80
C ARG A 268 36.15 10.31 15.41
N HIS A 269 36.87 9.48 14.65
CA HIS A 269 36.37 8.20 14.16
C HIS A 269 36.52 7.07 15.16
N PHE A 270 37.59 7.10 15.97
CA PHE A 270 37.87 6.09 17.00
C PHE A 270 36.73 5.95 18.01
N THR A 271 36.31 7.05 18.62
CA THR A 271 35.24 7.06 19.62
C THR A 271 33.87 6.78 18.98
N SER A 272 33.64 7.30 17.75
CA SER A 272 32.39 7.09 17.04
C SER A 272 32.22 5.62 16.64
N ILE A 273 33.19 5.00 15.94
CA ILE A 273 33.10 3.61 15.46
C ILE A 273 33.04 2.63 16.62
N SER A 274 33.87 2.81 17.64
CA SER A 274 33.86 1.96 18.82
C SER A 274 32.52 2.02 19.55
N GLY A 275 31.95 3.21 19.76
CA GLY A 275 30.65 3.38 20.37
C GLY A 275 29.51 2.80 19.53
N MET A 276 29.53 3.01 18.20
CA MET A 276 28.52 2.49 17.30
C MET A 276 28.51 0.97 17.22
N LEU A 277 29.66 0.31 17.31
CA LEU A 277 29.75 -1.15 17.24
C LEU A 277 28.91 -1.84 18.33
N TYR A 278 28.93 -1.30 19.55
CA TYR A 278 28.13 -1.81 20.67
C TYR A 278 26.66 -1.40 20.52
N ARG A 279 26.39 -0.18 20.10
CA ARG A 279 25.02 0.32 19.86
C ARG A 279 24.27 -0.46 18.79
N MET A 280 24.95 -0.80 17.67
CA MET A 280 24.31 -1.57 16.58
C MET A 280 23.86 -2.95 17.05
N LYS A 281 24.60 -3.62 17.95
CA LYS A 281 24.17 -4.90 18.52
C LYS A 281 22.85 -4.81 19.30
N GLN A 282 22.68 -3.72 20.07
CA GLN A 282 21.49 -3.53 20.91
C GLN A 282 20.27 -3.01 20.13
N ASN A 283 20.52 -2.25 19.07
CA ASN A 283 19.51 -1.45 18.39
C ASN A 283 19.09 -1.97 17.01
N ALA A 284 19.73 -3.03 16.52
CA ALA A 284 19.51 -3.56 15.18
C ALA A 284 18.03 -3.76 14.81
N VAL A 285 17.27 -4.41 15.69
CA VAL A 285 15.83 -4.67 15.47
C VAL A 285 15.03 -3.37 15.43
N GLY A 286 15.34 -2.42 16.32
CA GLY A 286 14.67 -1.10 16.31
C GLY A 286 14.93 -0.32 15.02
N LEU A 287 16.19 -0.34 14.53
CA LEU A 287 16.55 0.33 13.27
C LEU A 287 15.90 -0.33 12.06
N ALA A 288 15.85 -1.67 12.02
CA ALA A 288 15.14 -2.41 10.98
C ALA A 288 13.64 -2.06 10.98
N ASN A 289 13.00 -2.01 12.15
CA ASN A 289 11.60 -1.61 12.26
C ASN A 289 11.36 -0.18 11.75
N ILE A 290 12.21 0.77 12.13
CA ILE A 290 12.10 2.15 11.65
C ILE A 290 12.22 2.19 10.12
N CYS A 291 13.18 1.46 9.54
CA CYS A 291 13.37 1.38 8.10
C CYS A 291 12.13 0.81 7.41
N ILE A 292 11.61 -0.33 7.86
CA ILE A 292 10.45 -1.00 7.28
C ILE A 292 9.20 -0.12 7.38
N LEU A 293 8.95 0.47 8.56
CA LEU A 293 7.82 1.38 8.75
C LEU A 293 7.94 2.62 7.87
N SER A 294 9.13 3.20 7.77
CA SER A 294 9.37 4.36 6.88
C SER A 294 9.14 4.01 5.41
N THR A 295 9.62 2.85 4.95
CA THR A 295 9.35 2.35 3.59
C THR A 295 7.85 2.18 3.36
N GLY A 296 7.14 1.60 4.33
CA GLY A 296 5.68 1.44 4.26
C GLY A 296 4.95 2.78 4.13
N VAL A 297 5.33 3.79 4.93
CA VAL A 297 4.77 5.15 4.83
C VAL A 297 5.02 5.74 3.44
N LEU A 298 6.26 5.67 2.97
CA LEU A 298 6.63 6.23 1.67
C LEU A 298 5.85 5.59 0.52
N LEU A 299 5.75 4.27 0.49
CA LEU A 299 5.02 3.55 -0.55
C LEU A 299 3.51 3.82 -0.49
N VAL A 300 2.89 3.64 0.69
CA VAL A 300 1.43 3.76 0.83
C VAL A 300 0.97 5.18 0.50
N ILE A 301 1.64 6.22 1.02
CA ILE A 301 1.26 7.61 0.73
C ILE A 301 1.54 7.96 -0.74
N SER A 302 2.68 7.53 -1.31
CA SER A 302 2.99 7.81 -2.72
C SER A 302 1.97 7.21 -3.67
N ILE A 303 1.62 5.93 -3.46
CA ILE A 303 0.64 5.22 -4.28
C ILE A 303 -0.73 5.88 -4.17
N SER A 304 -1.23 6.04 -2.94
CA SER A 304 -2.58 6.57 -2.73
C SER A 304 -2.74 8.03 -3.18
N THR A 305 -1.71 8.86 -2.99
CA THR A 305 -1.71 10.25 -3.50
C THR A 305 -1.71 10.27 -5.02
N CYS A 306 -0.90 9.42 -5.66
CA CYS A 306 -0.84 9.33 -7.10
C CYS A 306 -2.18 8.87 -7.70
N LEU A 307 -2.79 7.83 -7.15
CA LEU A 307 -4.10 7.35 -7.58
C LEU A 307 -5.16 8.45 -7.48
N TRP A 308 -5.20 9.17 -6.37
CA TRP A 308 -6.18 10.23 -6.17
C TRP A 308 -5.98 11.44 -7.10
N THR A 309 -4.73 11.84 -7.33
CA THR A 309 -4.44 12.98 -8.22
C THR A 309 -4.67 12.63 -9.70
N GLY A 310 -4.62 11.36 -10.07
CA GLY A 310 -4.83 10.88 -11.42
C GLY A 310 -6.25 10.40 -11.75
N ILE A 311 -7.24 10.65 -10.86
CA ILE A 311 -8.63 10.16 -11.05
C ILE A 311 -9.21 10.57 -12.40
N GLU A 312 -9.06 11.85 -12.79
CA GLU A 312 -9.62 12.35 -14.04
C GLU A 312 -8.96 11.66 -15.25
N GLU A 313 -7.64 11.53 -15.25
CA GLU A 313 -6.90 10.86 -16.33
C GLU A 313 -7.33 9.39 -16.46
N VAL A 314 -7.41 8.68 -15.33
CA VAL A 314 -7.87 7.27 -15.30
C VAL A 314 -9.30 7.16 -15.80
N THR A 315 -10.19 8.08 -15.37
CA THR A 315 -11.61 8.05 -15.78
C THR A 315 -11.75 8.25 -17.26
N TYR A 316 -11.09 9.26 -17.85
CA TYR A 316 -11.19 9.52 -19.29
C TYR A 316 -10.45 8.48 -20.14
N THR A 317 -9.41 7.85 -19.63
CA THR A 317 -8.71 6.77 -20.35
C THR A 317 -9.54 5.48 -20.35
N ARG A 318 -10.14 5.13 -19.20
CA ARG A 318 -10.94 3.91 -19.08
C ARG A 318 -12.32 4.04 -19.70
N PHE A 319 -12.94 5.22 -19.57
CA PHE A 319 -14.28 5.50 -20.08
C PHE A 319 -14.21 6.67 -21.07
N PRO A 320 -13.70 6.43 -22.30
CA PRO A 320 -13.51 7.51 -23.28
C PRO A 320 -14.84 8.13 -23.72
N HIS A 321 -15.92 7.35 -23.70
CA HIS A 321 -17.27 7.79 -24.06
C HIS A 321 -18.16 7.97 -22.82
N GLN A 322 -19.20 8.80 -22.96
CA GLN A 322 -20.14 9.07 -21.87
C GLN A 322 -20.95 7.82 -21.49
N ILE A 323 -21.39 7.08 -22.51
CA ILE A 323 -22.15 5.83 -22.36
C ILE A 323 -21.52 4.82 -23.32
N SER A 324 -21.18 3.64 -22.81
CA SER A 324 -20.70 2.51 -23.59
C SER A 324 -21.53 1.27 -23.27
N ILE A 325 -21.95 0.57 -24.27
CA ILE A 325 -22.63 -0.72 -24.16
C ILE A 325 -21.68 -1.76 -24.71
N GLU A 326 -21.44 -2.80 -23.97
CA GLU A 326 -20.57 -3.90 -24.39
C GLU A 326 -21.31 -5.24 -24.26
N ALA A 327 -21.18 -6.05 -25.29
CA ALA A 327 -21.59 -7.44 -25.27
C ALA A 327 -20.49 -8.31 -25.84
N ASN A 328 -19.91 -9.11 -24.99
CA ASN A 328 -18.82 -10.00 -25.36
C ASN A 328 -19.32 -11.44 -25.47
N THR A 329 -19.16 -12.05 -26.62
CA THR A 329 -19.28 -13.50 -26.79
C THR A 329 -18.01 -14.11 -26.17
N GLY A 330 -18.15 -14.63 -24.99
CA GLY A 330 -17.13 -15.13 -24.07
C GLY A 330 -15.72 -15.36 -24.60
N VAL A 331 -14.77 -14.68 -24.01
CA VAL A 331 -13.37 -15.12 -24.04
C VAL A 331 -13.33 -16.48 -23.35
N SER A 332 -13.12 -17.53 -24.12
CA SER A 332 -13.11 -18.93 -23.66
C SER A 332 -12.19 -19.05 -22.42
N GLY A 333 -12.78 -19.31 -21.26
CA GLY A 333 -12.07 -19.56 -20.01
C GLY A 333 -12.41 -18.63 -18.84
N ILE A 334 -12.87 -17.39 -19.06
CA ILE A 334 -13.11 -16.42 -17.98
C ILE A 334 -14.59 -16.15 -17.72
N MET A 335 -15.46 -16.29 -18.74
CA MET A 335 -16.91 -16.14 -18.60
C MET A 335 -17.65 -17.38 -19.09
N LYS A 336 -18.72 -17.75 -18.37
CA LYS A 336 -19.66 -18.79 -18.81
C LYS A 336 -20.21 -18.38 -20.18
N THR A 337 -20.41 -19.37 -21.06
CA THR A 337 -21.06 -19.25 -22.39
C THR A 337 -22.24 -18.28 -22.36
N VAL A 338 -22.02 -17.12 -22.97
CA VAL A 338 -23.03 -16.10 -23.18
C VAL A 338 -23.67 -16.39 -24.54
N GLU A 339 -24.96 -16.24 -24.68
CA GLU A 339 -25.62 -16.41 -26.00
C GLU A 339 -25.01 -15.44 -27.01
N PRO A 340 -24.76 -15.91 -28.25
CA PRO A 340 -24.16 -15.08 -29.28
C PRO A 340 -25.05 -13.88 -29.60
N VAL A 341 -24.43 -12.70 -29.68
CA VAL A 341 -25.12 -11.46 -30.06
C VAL A 341 -25.58 -11.57 -31.50
N SER A 342 -26.86 -11.43 -31.74
CA SER A 342 -27.47 -11.43 -33.09
C SER A 342 -27.68 -9.99 -33.60
N GLN A 343 -27.60 -9.79 -34.89
CA GLN A 343 -27.87 -8.48 -35.51
C GLN A 343 -29.27 -7.94 -35.17
N LYS A 344 -30.25 -8.81 -35.06
CA LYS A 344 -31.60 -8.45 -34.66
C LYS A 344 -31.65 -7.85 -33.25
N MET A 345 -30.93 -8.45 -32.31
CA MET A 345 -30.85 -7.94 -30.93
C MET A 345 -30.20 -6.56 -30.89
N ILE A 346 -29.14 -6.33 -31.68
CA ILE A 346 -28.51 -5.01 -31.79
C ILE A 346 -29.47 -3.95 -32.30
N GLU A 347 -30.23 -4.27 -33.38
CA GLU A 347 -31.19 -3.36 -33.97
C GLU A 347 -32.34 -3.03 -33.01
N GLU A 348 -32.84 -4.02 -32.26
CA GLU A 348 -33.85 -3.82 -31.21
C GLU A 348 -33.36 -2.88 -30.13
N VAL A 349 -32.15 -3.10 -29.61
CA VAL A 349 -31.52 -2.24 -28.57
C VAL A 349 -31.28 -0.83 -29.10
N LYS A 350 -30.73 -0.68 -30.30
CA LYS A 350 -30.48 0.65 -30.89
C LYS A 350 -31.80 1.41 -31.14
N THR A 351 -32.82 0.73 -31.63
CA THR A 351 -34.15 1.34 -31.85
C THR A 351 -34.75 1.81 -30.52
N GLY A 352 -34.64 1.01 -29.46
CA GLY A 352 -35.11 1.41 -28.12
C GLY A 352 -34.37 2.63 -27.59
N ILE A 353 -33.03 2.68 -27.76
CA ILE A 353 -32.23 3.84 -27.38
C ILE A 353 -32.65 5.09 -28.16
N ASP A 354 -32.80 4.99 -29.47
CA ASP A 354 -33.16 6.12 -30.33
C ASP A 354 -34.54 6.67 -29.98
N GLN A 355 -35.54 5.82 -29.76
CA GLN A 355 -36.86 6.22 -29.30
C GLN A 355 -36.81 6.97 -27.97
N HIS A 356 -36.02 6.46 -27.02
CA HIS A 356 -35.86 7.08 -25.71
C HIS A 356 -35.19 8.45 -25.78
N LEU A 357 -34.13 8.59 -26.60
CA LEU A 357 -33.44 9.87 -26.82
C LEU A 357 -34.37 10.91 -27.50
N GLU A 358 -35.20 10.47 -28.43
CA GLU A 358 -36.22 11.34 -29.08
C GLU A 358 -37.26 11.83 -28.06
N GLU A 359 -37.78 10.96 -27.20
CA GLU A 359 -38.74 11.32 -26.14
C GLU A 359 -38.16 12.35 -25.17
N LYS A 360 -36.88 12.24 -24.84
CA LYS A 360 -36.16 13.19 -23.95
C LYS A 360 -35.64 14.43 -24.69
N GLN A 361 -35.77 14.52 -26.00
CA GLN A 361 -35.21 15.57 -26.86
C GLN A 361 -33.67 15.72 -26.75
N LEU A 362 -32.98 14.62 -26.44
CA LEU A 362 -31.54 14.58 -26.34
C LEU A 362 -30.91 14.30 -27.70
N ARG A 363 -29.79 14.97 -27.98
CA ARG A 363 -29.07 14.82 -29.26
C ARG A 363 -27.78 14.08 -29.08
N LYS A 364 -27.51 13.14 -29.97
CA LYS A 364 -26.22 12.48 -30.08
C LYS A 364 -25.17 13.49 -30.57
N LYS A 365 -24.02 13.54 -29.87
CA LYS A 365 -22.83 14.28 -30.28
C LYS A 365 -21.86 13.37 -31.02
N TYR A 366 -21.76 12.12 -30.56
CA TYR A 366 -20.92 11.07 -31.13
C TYR A 366 -21.65 9.73 -31.00
N GLU A 367 -21.47 8.87 -32.00
CA GLU A 367 -21.97 7.51 -32.03
C GLU A 367 -20.92 6.62 -32.68
N SER A 368 -20.65 5.47 -32.09
CA SER A 368 -19.81 4.42 -32.66
C SER A 368 -20.44 3.06 -32.45
N ASP A 369 -20.41 2.24 -33.48
CA ASP A 369 -20.98 0.88 -33.54
C ASP A 369 -19.88 -0.04 -34.08
N GLN A 370 -19.33 -0.92 -33.24
CA GLN A 370 -18.19 -1.76 -33.58
C GLN A 370 -18.53 -3.24 -33.38
N ARG A 371 -18.13 -4.05 -34.34
CA ARG A 371 -18.18 -5.51 -34.25
C ARG A 371 -16.81 -6.09 -34.46
N TYR A 372 -16.47 -7.02 -33.61
CA TYR A 372 -15.14 -7.64 -33.66
C TYR A 372 -15.14 -9.03 -33.02
N TYR A 373 -14.11 -9.80 -33.29
CA TYR A 373 -13.84 -11.06 -32.59
C TYR A 373 -12.75 -10.83 -31.59
N VAL A 374 -12.90 -11.42 -30.39
CA VAL A 374 -11.92 -11.28 -29.31
C VAL A 374 -11.44 -12.66 -28.85
N MET A 375 -10.15 -12.79 -28.60
CA MET A 375 -9.54 -14.02 -28.08
C MET A 375 -8.31 -13.75 -27.24
N LEU A 376 -7.99 -14.69 -26.34
CA LEU A 376 -6.69 -14.77 -25.69
C LEU A 376 -5.77 -15.68 -26.52
N ALA A 377 -4.58 -15.18 -26.81
CA ALA A 377 -3.57 -15.90 -27.58
C ALA A 377 -2.15 -15.60 -27.06
N VAL A 378 -1.22 -16.47 -27.36
CA VAL A 378 0.21 -16.23 -27.12
C VAL A 378 0.80 -15.60 -28.37
N VAL A 379 1.50 -14.48 -28.20
CA VAL A 379 2.19 -13.78 -29.28
C VAL A 379 3.69 -13.95 -29.09
N ASP A 380 4.31 -14.70 -29.98
CA ASP A 380 5.77 -14.83 -30.04
C ASP A 380 6.28 -14.20 -31.34
N ARG A 381 6.89 -13.02 -31.23
CA ARG A 381 7.35 -12.19 -32.38
C ARG A 381 6.17 -11.82 -33.29
N ASN A 382 6.12 -12.43 -34.48
CA ASN A 382 5.06 -12.23 -35.47
C ASN A 382 4.04 -13.39 -35.52
N LYS A 383 4.15 -14.38 -34.61
CA LYS A 383 3.27 -15.54 -34.57
C LYS A 383 2.24 -15.40 -33.45
N VAL A 384 1.02 -15.68 -33.78
CA VAL A 384 -0.13 -15.71 -32.87
C VAL A 384 -0.65 -17.14 -32.81
N GLU A 385 -0.54 -17.74 -31.63
CA GLU A 385 -0.95 -19.11 -31.41
C GLU A 385 -1.97 -19.20 -30.27
N LYS A 386 -2.81 -20.21 -30.31
CA LYS A 386 -3.79 -20.49 -29.25
C LYS A 386 -3.09 -20.70 -27.91
N THR A 387 -3.57 -20.04 -26.87
CA THR A 387 -3.09 -20.29 -25.51
C THR A 387 -3.43 -21.73 -25.07
N GLN A 388 -2.45 -22.44 -24.51
CA GLN A 388 -2.63 -23.82 -24.03
C GLN A 388 -2.83 -23.86 -22.51
N SER A 389 -2.65 -22.74 -21.81
CA SER A 389 -2.77 -22.65 -20.36
C SER A 389 -3.58 -21.44 -19.95
N ASP A 390 -4.21 -21.51 -18.77
CA ASP A 390 -4.84 -20.36 -18.10
C ASP A 390 -3.82 -19.34 -17.56
N ASP A 391 -2.57 -19.39 -18.05
CA ASP A 391 -1.51 -18.47 -17.63
C ASP A 391 -1.74 -17.09 -18.27
N ALA A 392 -2.48 -16.27 -17.56
CA ALA A 392 -2.79 -14.90 -17.94
C ALA A 392 -1.54 -14.03 -18.17
N ALA A 393 -0.42 -14.37 -17.53
CA ALA A 393 0.81 -13.58 -17.61
C ALA A 393 1.49 -13.63 -18.99
N ALA A 394 1.26 -14.70 -19.74
CA ALA A 394 1.84 -14.92 -21.06
C ALA A 394 0.85 -14.65 -22.22
N SER A 395 -0.40 -14.27 -21.92
CA SER A 395 -1.46 -14.10 -22.91
C SER A 395 -1.64 -12.65 -23.34
N THR A 396 -1.91 -12.47 -24.64
CA THR A 396 -2.29 -11.18 -25.24
C THR A 396 -3.77 -11.24 -25.62
N LEU A 397 -4.54 -10.20 -25.30
CA LEU A 397 -5.91 -10.03 -25.76
C LEU A 397 -5.87 -9.50 -27.20
N ILE A 398 -6.39 -10.31 -28.12
CA ILE A 398 -6.39 -9.97 -29.55
C ILE A 398 -7.82 -9.67 -29.98
N LYS A 399 -8.02 -8.47 -30.53
CA LYS A 399 -9.22 -8.00 -31.16
C LYS A 399 -9.03 -8.12 -32.69
N ILE A 400 -9.89 -8.86 -33.38
CA ILE A 400 -9.87 -8.97 -34.85
C ILE A 400 -11.13 -8.28 -35.38
N MET A 401 -10.97 -7.29 -36.24
CA MET A 401 -12.03 -6.54 -36.86
C MET A 401 -11.87 -6.46 -38.38
N GLU A 402 -12.98 -6.18 -39.07
CA GLU A 402 -12.97 -5.96 -40.52
C GLU A 402 -12.59 -4.51 -40.85
N GLU A 403 -12.08 -4.27 -42.06
CA GLU A 403 -11.69 -2.93 -42.52
C GLU A 403 -12.89 -1.95 -42.57
N SER A 404 -14.09 -2.44 -42.84
CA SER A 404 -15.33 -1.64 -42.82
C SER A 404 -15.62 -1.10 -41.41
N GLU A 405 -15.47 -1.94 -40.36
CA GLU A 405 -15.63 -1.56 -38.97
C GLU A 405 -14.55 -0.55 -38.56
N TYR A 406 -13.30 -0.82 -38.96
CA TYR A 406 -12.18 0.10 -38.71
C TYR A 406 -12.44 1.48 -39.35
N ASN A 407 -12.83 1.52 -40.60
CA ASN A 407 -13.10 2.76 -41.34
C ASN A 407 -14.28 3.53 -40.72
N GLN A 408 -15.32 2.83 -40.30
CA GLN A 408 -16.48 3.44 -39.62
C GLN A 408 -16.08 4.14 -38.32
N VAL A 409 -15.28 3.46 -37.49
CA VAL A 409 -14.89 3.96 -36.17
C VAL A 409 -13.88 5.09 -36.26
N THR A 410 -12.86 4.95 -37.12
CA THR A 410 -11.79 5.94 -37.25
C THR A 410 -12.15 7.09 -38.21
N GLY A 411 -13.14 6.91 -39.10
CA GLY A 411 -13.45 7.82 -40.17
C GLY A 411 -12.35 7.89 -41.22
N GLU A 412 -11.45 6.91 -41.24
CA GLU A 412 -10.43 6.74 -42.26
C GLU A 412 -10.97 5.92 -43.45
N GLN A 413 -10.24 5.87 -44.54
CA GLN A 413 -10.59 5.09 -45.73
C GLN A 413 -9.43 4.17 -46.05
N VAL A 414 -9.33 3.05 -45.34
CA VAL A 414 -8.35 2.01 -45.61
C VAL A 414 -8.97 0.97 -46.54
N GLU A 415 -8.21 0.58 -47.55
CA GLU A 415 -8.51 -0.57 -48.39
C GLU A 415 -7.40 -1.60 -48.25
N LEU A 416 -7.76 -2.85 -47.93
CA LEU A 416 -6.85 -3.96 -47.77
C LEU A 416 -6.99 -4.93 -48.96
N GLU A 417 -5.85 -5.38 -49.50
CA GLU A 417 -5.80 -6.46 -50.46
C GLU A 417 -5.98 -7.82 -49.76
N PRO A 418 -6.37 -8.89 -50.47
CA PRO A 418 -6.44 -10.23 -49.90
C PRO A 418 -5.11 -10.64 -49.24
N GLY A 419 -5.12 -11.09 -47.98
CA GLY A 419 -3.93 -11.45 -47.23
C GLY A 419 -3.14 -10.27 -46.66
N GLN A 420 -3.68 -9.04 -46.72
CA GLN A 420 -3.11 -7.89 -45.99
C GLN A 420 -3.85 -7.64 -44.68
N ALA A 421 -3.14 -7.11 -43.68
CA ALA A 421 -3.68 -6.71 -42.39
C ALA A 421 -3.05 -5.44 -41.84
N LEU A 422 -3.80 -4.66 -41.04
CA LEU A 422 -3.20 -3.66 -40.15
C LEU A 422 -3.03 -4.28 -38.77
N VAL A 423 -1.94 -3.98 -38.10
CA VAL A 423 -1.68 -4.47 -36.74
C VAL A 423 -1.33 -3.30 -35.82
N PHE A 424 -2.07 -3.18 -34.72
CA PHE A 424 -1.89 -2.17 -33.70
C PHE A 424 -1.62 -2.83 -32.35
N GLN A 425 -0.61 -2.35 -31.62
CA GLN A 425 -0.27 -2.80 -30.28
C GLN A 425 -0.32 -1.61 -29.31
N ALA A 426 -0.90 -1.81 -28.12
CA ALA A 426 -1.08 -0.74 -27.14
C ALA A 426 0.25 -0.13 -26.67
N LYS A 427 1.32 -0.95 -26.52
CA LYS A 427 2.60 -0.52 -25.97
C LYS A 427 3.65 -0.09 -27.00
N GLN A 428 3.41 -0.33 -28.28
CA GLN A 428 4.38 -0.03 -29.35
C GLN A 428 3.84 1.03 -30.31
N LYS A 429 4.67 2.01 -30.64
CA LYS A 429 4.27 3.03 -31.64
C LYS A 429 3.89 2.43 -33.00
N ASN A 430 4.64 1.39 -33.43
CA ASN A 430 4.36 0.67 -34.68
C ASN A 430 4.69 -0.81 -34.49
N TYR A 431 3.92 -1.68 -35.10
CA TYR A 431 4.23 -3.10 -35.21
C TYR A 431 5.55 -3.29 -35.94
N GLY A 432 6.46 -4.07 -35.37
CA GLY A 432 7.85 -4.13 -35.82
C GLY A 432 8.15 -5.16 -36.93
N TYR A 433 7.15 -5.90 -37.41
CA TYR A 433 7.32 -6.96 -38.41
C TYR A 433 6.54 -6.63 -39.67
N ASP A 434 7.01 -7.11 -40.83
CA ASP A 434 6.32 -6.92 -42.10
C ASP A 434 5.24 -7.99 -42.36
N THR A 435 5.18 -9.03 -41.54
CA THR A 435 4.14 -10.08 -41.62
C THR A 435 3.61 -10.41 -40.23
N ILE A 436 2.36 -10.92 -40.15
CA ILE A 436 1.77 -11.54 -38.97
C ILE A 436 1.24 -12.92 -39.33
N GLU A 437 1.55 -13.92 -38.51
CA GLU A 437 1.07 -15.29 -38.64
C GLU A 437 -0.04 -15.53 -37.63
N LEU A 438 -1.27 -15.66 -38.11
CA LEU A 438 -2.46 -15.97 -37.28
C LEU A 438 -2.75 -17.47 -37.41
N GLY A 439 -2.25 -18.29 -36.49
CA GLY A 439 -2.30 -19.73 -36.58
C GLY A 439 -1.60 -20.25 -37.85
N ASN A 440 -2.36 -20.76 -38.80
CA ASN A 440 -1.87 -21.29 -40.06
C ASN A 440 -1.95 -20.30 -41.25
N GLN A 441 -2.44 -19.08 -41.04
CA GLN A 441 -2.57 -18.05 -42.06
C GLN A 441 -1.52 -16.94 -41.85
N THR A 442 -0.93 -16.46 -42.95
CA THR A 442 0.05 -15.39 -42.94
C THR A 442 -0.51 -14.16 -43.65
N TYR A 443 -0.45 -13.02 -43.00
CA TYR A 443 -0.87 -11.73 -43.54
C TYR A 443 0.32 -10.81 -43.70
N GLU A 444 0.40 -10.07 -44.79
CA GLU A 444 1.33 -8.96 -44.99
C GLU A 444 0.84 -7.74 -44.20
N VAL A 445 1.73 -7.15 -43.40
CA VAL A 445 1.35 -6.00 -42.58
C VAL A 445 1.52 -4.71 -43.34
N LYS A 446 0.41 -4.09 -43.72
CA LYS A 446 0.39 -2.76 -44.32
C LYS A 446 0.73 -1.72 -43.26
N LYS A 447 1.79 -0.97 -43.47
CA LYS A 447 2.21 0.11 -42.55
C LYS A 447 1.21 1.26 -42.65
N TRP A 448 0.49 1.50 -41.56
CA TRP A 448 -0.50 2.54 -41.44
C TRP A 448 -0.27 3.35 -40.16
N ASN A 449 -0.27 4.67 -40.27
CA ASN A 449 -0.07 5.56 -39.13
C ASN A 449 -1.39 6.29 -38.85
N THR A 450 -1.93 6.08 -37.68
CA THR A 450 -3.15 6.75 -37.24
C THR A 450 -2.97 7.36 -35.86
N ASP A 451 -3.52 8.55 -35.64
CA ASP A 451 -3.60 9.19 -34.34
C ASP A 451 -4.82 8.68 -33.52
N LYS A 452 -5.66 7.82 -34.15
CA LYS A 452 -6.91 7.32 -33.58
C LYS A 452 -6.80 5.91 -32.97
N LYS A 453 -5.61 5.53 -32.52
CA LYS A 453 -5.36 4.22 -31.91
C LYS A 453 -6.23 3.94 -30.69
N SER A 454 -6.59 4.97 -29.92
CA SER A 454 -7.45 4.86 -28.74
C SER A 454 -8.86 4.39 -29.03
N TYR A 455 -9.34 4.55 -30.26
CA TYR A 455 -10.68 4.09 -30.66
C TYR A 455 -10.74 2.59 -31.03
N ILE A 456 -9.58 1.99 -31.30
CA ILE A 456 -9.48 0.61 -31.81
C ILE A 456 -8.76 -0.33 -30.86
N LEU A 457 -7.90 0.20 -29.97
CA LEU A 457 -7.20 -0.57 -28.95
C LEU A 457 -8.06 -0.59 -27.69
N ASP A 458 -8.25 -1.76 -27.12
CA ASP A 458 -8.84 -1.88 -25.80
C ASP A 458 -7.80 -1.51 -24.72
N GLU A 459 -7.74 -0.22 -24.39
CA GLU A 459 -6.91 0.29 -23.30
C GLU A 459 -7.61 0.20 -21.94
N LYS A 460 -8.86 -0.27 -21.90
CA LYS A 460 -9.68 -0.38 -20.68
C LYS A 460 -9.14 -1.43 -19.72
N THR A 461 -8.50 -2.48 -20.23
CA THR A 461 -7.91 -3.56 -19.42
C THR A 461 -6.41 -3.62 -19.61
N GLN A 462 -5.65 -3.10 -18.66
CA GLN A 462 -4.20 -3.26 -18.65
C GLN A 462 -3.69 -4.56 -17.99
N VAL A 463 -4.60 -5.50 -17.74
CA VAL A 463 -4.27 -6.83 -17.21
C VAL A 463 -3.52 -7.65 -18.25
N TYR A 464 -3.98 -7.58 -19.51
CA TYR A 464 -3.37 -8.23 -20.67
C TYR A 464 -2.69 -7.21 -21.58
N GLU A 465 -1.71 -7.64 -22.34
CA GLU A 465 -1.29 -6.87 -23.51
C GLU A 465 -2.41 -6.94 -24.55
N THR A 466 -2.70 -5.82 -25.20
CA THR A 466 -3.77 -5.76 -26.20
C THR A 466 -3.19 -5.54 -27.59
N MET A 467 -3.74 -6.27 -28.57
CA MET A 467 -3.41 -6.16 -29.97
C MET A 467 -4.70 -6.13 -30.79
N THR A 468 -4.80 -5.20 -31.74
CA THR A 468 -5.87 -5.19 -32.72
C THR A 468 -5.33 -5.53 -34.09
N VAL A 469 -5.96 -6.47 -34.75
CA VAL A 469 -5.69 -6.87 -36.11
C VAL A 469 -6.87 -6.51 -36.96
N VAL A 470 -6.66 -5.68 -37.99
CA VAL A 470 -7.69 -5.33 -38.96
C VAL A 470 -7.43 -6.14 -40.20
N THR A 471 -8.42 -6.92 -40.63
CA THR A 471 -8.35 -7.73 -41.84
C THR A 471 -9.33 -7.21 -42.90
N ARG A 472 -9.18 -7.66 -44.13
CA ARG A 472 -10.14 -7.38 -45.16
C ARG A 472 -11.54 -7.88 -44.76
N ASN A 473 -12.60 -7.27 -45.33
CA ASN A 473 -13.97 -7.69 -45.09
C ASN A 473 -14.18 -9.18 -45.42
N HIS A 474 -14.88 -9.87 -44.53
CA HIS A 474 -15.14 -11.32 -44.53
C HIS A 474 -13.95 -12.22 -44.16
N GLU A 475 -12.74 -11.69 -43.93
CA GLU A 475 -11.56 -12.49 -43.52
C GLU A 475 -11.42 -12.59 -41.99
N ALA A 476 -12.04 -11.71 -41.20
CA ALA A 476 -11.88 -11.66 -39.74
C ALA A 476 -12.29 -12.96 -39.04
N LYS A 477 -13.38 -13.57 -39.50
CA LYS A 477 -13.89 -14.85 -38.97
C LYS A 477 -12.89 -16.00 -39.24
N GLU A 478 -12.33 -16.03 -40.43
CA GLU A 478 -11.35 -17.04 -40.83
C GLU A 478 -10.02 -16.88 -40.07
N ALA A 479 -9.57 -15.65 -39.88
CA ALA A 479 -8.39 -15.31 -39.08
C ALA A 479 -8.55 -15.76 -37.62
N TYR A 480 -9.75 -15.55 -37.02
CA TYR A 480 -10.03 -16.07 -35.69
C TYR A 480 -9.98 -17.60 -35.64
N ALA A 481 -10.65 -18.27 -36.62
CA ALA A 481 -10.72 -19.73 -36.70
C ALA A 481 -9.32 -20.36 -36.92
N ALA A 482 -8.45 -19.70 -37.66
CA ALA A 482 -7.07 -20.14 -37.90
C ALA A 482 -6.24 -20.23 -36.60
N VAL A 483 -6.45 -19.30 -35.67
CA VAL A 483 -5.76 -19.31 -34.36
C VAL A 483 -6.43 -20.27 -33.38
N GLN A 484 -7.76 -20.21 -33.25
CA GLN A 484 -8.49 -20.96 -32.22
C GLN A 484 -8.81 -22.42 -32.60
N GLY A 485 -8.69 -22.77 -33.89
CA GLY A 485 -9.03 -24.09 -34.43
C GLY A 485 -10.54 -24.40 -34.46
N LYS A 486 -11.37 -23.38 -34.20
CA LYS A 486 -12.85 -23.44 -34.30
C LYS A 486 -13.40 -22.10 -34.74
N GLU A 487 -14.53 -22.11 -35.40
CA GLU A 487 -15.26 -20.88 -35.74
C GLU A 487 -15.71 -20.14 -34.46
N PRO A 488 -15.76 -18.80 -34.48
CA PRO A 488 -16.35 -18.04 -33.39
C PRO A 488 -17.85 -18.31 -33.28
N GLU A 489 -18.35 -18.40 -32.05
CA GLU A 489 -19.77 -18.61 -31.76
C GLU A 489 -20.63 -17.37 -32.09
N GLY A 490 -19.99 -16.21 -32.13
CA GLY A 490 -20.56 -14.90 -32.45
C GLY A 490 -19.48 -13.83 -32.42
N TYR A 491 -19.85 -12.59 -32.63
CA TYR A 491 -18.98 -11.43 -32.51
C TYR A 491 -19.25 -10.68 -31.20
N SER A 492 -18.27 -9.99 -30.71
CA SER A 492 -18.41 -8.99 -29.64
C SER A 492 -18.93 -7.69 -30.26
N TRP A 493 -19.79 -7.00 -29.55
CA TRP A 493 -20.36 -5.74 -29.96
C TRP A 493 -20.08 -4.65 -28.94
N GLU A 494 -19.64 -3.50 -29.43
CA GLU A 494 -19.41 -2.31 -28.60
C GLU A 494 -20.16 -1.14 -29.28
N TYR A 495 -21.04 -0.50 -28.50
CA TYR A 495 -21.76 0.69 -28.93
C TYR A 495 -21.43 1.84 -27.97
N ALA A 496 -20.88 2.91 -28.51
CA ALA A 496 -20.48 4.07 -27.73
C ALA A 496 -21.26 5.31 -28.14
N LEU A 497 -21.65 6.09 -27.13
CA LEU A 497 -22.55 7.23 -27.31
C LEU A 497 -22.06 8.41 -26.45
N ASP A 498 -21.91 9.60 -27.07
CA ASP A 498 -21.80 10.87 -26.38
C ASP A 498 -23.03 11.74 -26.66
N LEU A 499 -23.62 12.30 -25.60
CA LEU A 499 -24.82 13.12 -25.64
C LEU A 499 -24.51 14.59 -25.42
N ILE A 500 -25.36 15.45 -25.96
CA ILE A 500 -25.39 16.87 -25.61
C ILE A 500 -26.35 17.03 -24.42
N GLY A 501 -25.80 17.02 -23.18
CA GLY A 501 -26.59 17.08 -21.96
C GLY A 501 -25.68 17.15 -20.73
N ASP A 502 -26.29 17.35 -19.56
CA ASP A 502 -25.54 17.39 -18.31
C ASP A 502 -25.24 15.98 -17.76
N ALA A 503 -24.45 15.91 -16.69
CA ALA A 503 -24.05 14.66 -16.06
C ALA A 503 -25.25 13.86 -15.49
N GLY A 504 -26.29 14.54 -15.01
CA GLY A 504 -27.50 13.90 -14.48
C GLY A 504 -28.32 13.24 -15.57
N GLU A 505 -28.43 13.91 -16.72
CA GLU A 505 -29.11 13.37 -17.91
C GLU A 505 -28.37 12.13 -18.45
N GLN A 506 -27.06 12.14 -18.50
CA GLN A 506 -26.23 11.00 -18.90
C GLN A 506 -26.46 9.76 -18.02
N ILE A 507 -26.51 9.97 -16.69
CA ILE A 507 -26.78 8.88 -15.74
C ILE A 507 -28.20 8.33 -15.96
N THR A 508 -29.21 9.21 -16.11
CA THR A 508 -30.59 8.80 -16.30
C THR A 508 -30.76 7.99 -17.57
N VAL A 509 -30.19 8.45 -18.70
CA VAL A 509 -30.21 7.71 -19.96
C VAL A 509 -29.50 6.37 -19.84
N GLY A 510 -28.35 6.31 -19.13
CA GLY A 510 -27.66 5.06 -18.90
C GLY A 510 -28.47 4.04 -18.11
N ASP A 511 -29.20 4.47 -17.06
CA ASP A 511 -30.05 3.59 -16.24
C ASP A 511 -31.25 3.05 -17.08
N GLU A 512 -31.77 3.88 -17.96
CA GLU A 512 -32.87 3.49 -18.88
C GLU A 512 -32.37 2.54 -19.98
N ILE A 513 -31.15 2.74 -20.51
CA ILE A 513 -30.52 1.78 -21.44
C ILE A 513 -30.29 0.43 -20.73
N GLU A 514 -29.86 0.43 -19.48
CA GLU A 514 -29.72 -0.80 -18.68
C GLU A 514 -31.05 -1.56 -18.55
N THR A 515 -32.17 -0.82 -18.44
CA THR A 515 -33.51 -1.38 -18.42
C THR A 515 -33.87 -1.99 -19.80
N ILE A 516 -33.61 -1.28 -20.91
CA ILE A 516 -33.84 -1.78 -22.27
C ILE A 516 -33.05 -3.07 -22.51
N LEU A 517 -31.79 -3.15 -22.11
CA LEU A 517 -30.99 -4.37 -22.23
C LEU A 517 -31.56 -5.52 -21.42
N THR A 518 -32.05 -5.26 -20.21
CA THR A 518 -32.64 -6.28 -19.34
C THR A 518 -33.95 -6.82 -19.93
N GLU A 519 -34.81 -5.95 -20.48
CA GLU A 519 -36.09 -6.32 -21.10
C GLU A 519 -35.90 -7.08 -22.41
N SER A 520 -34.90 -6.73 -23.21
CA SER A 520 -34.56 -7.39 -24.46
C SER A 520 -33.87 -8.75 -24.30
N SER A 521 -33.61 -9.19 -23.07
CA SER A 521 -32.78 -10.38 -22.77
C SER A 521 -31.39 -10.32 -23.42
N PHE A 522 -30.90 -9.10 -23.65
CA PHE A 522 -29.60 -8.85 -24.24
C PHE A 522 -28.53 -9.01 -23.20
N ASN A 523 -27.56 -9.86 -23.48
CA ASN A 523 -26.51 -10.20 -22.52
C ASN A 523 -25.32 -9.25 -22.69
N GLY A 524 -25.48 -8.02 -22.24
CA GLY A 524 -24.47 -6.95 -22.25
C GLY A 524 -24.51 -6.14 -20.98
N TRP A 525 -23.57 -5.23 -20.85
CA TRP A 525 -23.53 -4.27 -19.74
C TRP A 525 -23.38 -2.84 -20.27
N VAL A 526 -23.87 -1.90 -19.50
CA VAL A 526 -23.76 -0.47 -19.76
C VAL A 526 -22.74 0.14 -18.80
N GLU A 527 -21.81 0.88 -19.35
CA GLU A 527 -20.89 1.73 -18.57
C GLU A 527 -21.26 3.20 -18.82
N VAL A 528 -21.55 3.93 -17.75
CA VAL A 528 -21.82 5.38 -17.80
C VAL A 528 -20.68 6.09 -17.14
N ARG A 529 -19.90 6.87 -17.89
CA ARG A 529 -18.67 7.53 -17.38
C ARG A 529 -18.89 8.30 -16.09
N GLU A 530 -19.96 9.06 -15.96
CA GLU A 530 -20.24 9.85 -14.76
C GLU A 530 -20.59 8.98 -13.54
N LYS A 531 -21.25 7.83 -13.75
CA LYS A 531 -21.55 6.85 -12.70
C LYS A 531 -20.27 6.15 -12.26
N GLU A 532 -19.44 5.73 -13.21
CA GLU A 532 -18.16 5.09 -12.96
C GLU A 532 -17.14 6.06 -12.35
N ARG A 533 -17.13 7.33 -12.77
CA ARG A 533 -16.32 8.37 -12.15
C ARG A 533 -16.57 8.49 -10.65
N ASN A 534 -17.82 8.46 -10.22
CA ASN A 534 -18.16 8.47 -8.79
C ASN A 534 -17.63 7.21 -8.07
N THR A 535 -17.66 6.06 -8.72
CA THR A 535 -17.09 4.80 -8.19
C THR A 535 -15.56 4.89 -8.07
N VAL A 536 -14.88 5.44 -9.08
CA VAL A 536 -13.42 5.67 -9.05
C VAL A 536 -13.05 6.67 -7.95
N TYR A 537 -13.78 7.79 -7.80
CA TYR A 537 -13.60 8.74 -6.72
C TYR A 537 -13.78 8.10 -5.34
N SER A 538 -14.81 7.26 -5.20
CA SER A 538 -15.07 6.52 -3.96
C SER A 538 -13.93 5.56 -3.62
N LEU A 539 -13.41 4.84 -4.59
CA LEU A 539 -12.29 3.90 -4.39
C LEU A 539 -10.99 4.64 -4.08
N TYR A 540 -10.55 5.56 -4.94
CA TYR A 540 -9.24 6.19 -4.80
C TYR A 540 -9.22 7.20 -3.66
N GLY A 541 -10.32 7.91 -3.40
CA GLY A 541 -10.48 8.77 -2.24
C GLY A 541 -10.41 7.99 -0.93
N SER A 542 -11.06 6.81 -0.89
CA SER A 542 -10.99 5.91 0.27
C SER A 542 -9.60 5.32 0.47
N LEU A 543 -8.90 4.96 -0.61
CA LEU A 543 -7.52 4.48 -0.56
C LEU A 543 -6.56 5.58 -0.08
N LEU A 544 -6.75 6.84 -0.51
CA LEU A 544 -5.96 7.97 -0.01
C LEU A 544 -6.22 8.19 1.48
N PHE A 545 -7.48 8.19 1.90
CA PHE A 545 -7.83 8.31 3.31
C PHE A 545 -7.18 7.21 4.15
N LEU A 546 -7.32 5.95 3.72
CA LEU A 546 -6.69 4.80 4.38
C LEU A 546 -5.16 4.92 4.37
N GLY A 547 -4.57 5.32 3.25
CA GLY A 547 -3.12 5.52 3.11
C GLY A 547 -2.56 6.54 4.09
N VAL A 548 -3.23 7.68 4.24
CA VAL A 548 -2.87 8.72 5.22
C VAL A 548 -3.01 8.19 6.65
N PHE A 549 -4.09 7.44 6.94
CA PHE A 549 -4.31 6.84 8.25
C PHE A 549 -3.24 5.81 8.62
N VAL A 550 -2.97 4.85 7.75
CA VAL A 550 -1.93 3.83 7.95
C VAL A 550 -0.55 4.48 8.00
N GLY A 551 -0.30 5.48 7.14
CA GLY A 551 0.93 6.27 7.16
C GLY A 551 1.15 6.98 8.49
N ALA A 552 0.13 7.63 9.03
CA ALA A 552 0.18 8.28 10.34
C ALA A 552 0.43 7.28 11.48
N LEU A 553 -0.20 6.10 11.42
CA LEU A 553 0.01 5.01 12.37
C LEU A 553 1.46 4.48 12.35
N PHE A 554 2.02 4.24 11.17
CA PHE A 554 3.40 3.79 11.00
C PHE A 554 4.40 4.87 11.43
N LEU A 555 4.12 6.13 11.10
CA LEU A 555 4.92 7.26 11.55
C LEU A 555 4.92 7.36 13.08
N MET A 556 3.76 7.24 13.72
CA MET A 556 3.65 7.21 15.19
C MET A 556 4.49 6.06 15.76
N GLY A 557 4.43 4.87 15.15
CA GLY A 557 5.24 3.72 15.53
C GLY A 557 6.74 4.00 15.42
N ALA A 558 7.19 4.57 14.30
CA ALA A 558 8.58 4.93 14.08
C ALA A 558 9.06 5.98 15.09
N VAL A 559 8.29 7.05 15.30
CA VAL A 559 8.59 8.12 16.28
C VAL A 559 8.76 7.55 17.68
N MET A 560 7.89 6.64 18.09
CA MET A 560 7.96 6.02 19.43
C MET A 560 9.17 5.10 19.57
N ILE A 561 9.48 4.31 18.56
CA ILE A 561 10.70 3.46 18.56
C ILE A 561 11.94 4.35 18.68
N ILE A 562 11.99 5.43 17.90
CA ILE A 562 13.08 6.41 17.95
C ILE A 562 13.20 7.04 19.34
N TYR A 563 12.09 7.54 19.88
CA TYR A 563 12.06 8.20 21.18
C TYR A 563 12.57 7.27 22.30
N TYR A 564 12.00 6.08 22.42
CA TYR A 564 12.40 5.12 23.45
C TYR A 564 13.86 4.72 23.32
N LYS A 565 14.32 4.54 22.09
CA LYS A 565 15.72 4.24 21.80
C LYS A 565 16.65 5.35 22.29
N GLN A 566 16.36 6.61 21.91
CA GLN A 566 17.21 7.74 22.30
C GLN A 566 17.22 7.98 23.81
N VAL A 567 16.07 7.91 24.45
CA VAL A 567 16.00 8.01 25.91
C VAL A 567 16.78 6.88 26.58
N SER A 568 16.73 5.64 26.04
CA SER A 568 17.53 4.52 26.59
C SER A 568 19.02 4.73 26.45
N GLU A 569 19.45 5.10 25.25
CA GLU A 569 20.86 5.36 24.97
C GLU A 569 21.39 6.53 25.79
N GLY A 570 20.60 7.59 25.98
CA GLY A 570 20.98 8.75 26.77
C GLY A 570 21.38 8.39 28.21
N PHE A 571 20.62 7.51 28.86
CA PHE A 571 20.97 7.08 30.24
C PHE A 571 22.20 6.17 30.29
N ASP A 572 22.42 5.31 29.30
CA ASP A 572 23.60 4.44 29.25
C ASP A 572 24.85 5.26 28.90
N ASP A 573 24.73 6.21 27.99
CA ASP A 573 25.83 7.07 27.57
C ASP A 573 26.26 8.10 28.63
N ARG A 574 25.32 8.57 29.45
CA ARG A 574 25.64 9.50 30.54
C ARG A 574 26.80 8.98 31.40
N LYS A 575 26.76 7.71 31.79
CA LYS A 575 27.83 7.10 32.58
C LYS A 575 29.14 6.99 31.80
N ARG A 576 29.08 6.63 30.52
CA ARG A 576 30.23 6.49 29.63
C ARG A 576 30.92 7.83 29.41
N PHE A 577 30.17 8.88 29.14
CA PHE A 577 30.72 10.21 28.92
C PHE A 577 31.30 10.83 30.21
N GLN A 578 30.70 10.56 31.38
CA GLN A 578 31.30 10.95 32.66
C GLN A 578 32.68 10.30 32.89
N ILE A 579 32.86 9.04 32.51
CA ILE A 579 34.14 8.36 32.55
C ILE A 579 35.13 8.99 31.55
N MET A 580 34.69 9.23 30.30
CA MET A 580 35.53 9.86 29.27
C MET A 580 36.00 11.27 29.65
N GLN A 581 35.15 12.06 30.33
CA GLN A 581 35.53 13.37 30.87
C GLN A 581 36.63 13.24 31.93
N LYS A 582 36.54 12.24 32.80
CA LYS A 582 37.57 11.97 33.81
C LYS A 582 38.93 11.55 33.21
N VAL A 583 38.91 10.99 32.01
CA VAL A 583 40.09 10.59 31.23
C VAL A 583 40.65 11.74 30.38
N GLY A 584 39.99 12.92 30.37
CA GLY A 584 40.51 14.13 29.73
C GLY A 584 39.79 14.55 28.45
N MET A 585 38.67 13.91 28.06
CA MET A 585 37.90 14.31 26.88
C MET A 585 37.13 15.62 27.15
N SER A 586 37.27 16.60 26.26
CA SER A 586 36.59 17.89 26.39
C SER A 586 35.08 17.78 26.12
N ARG A 587 34.29 18.69 26.72
CA ARG A 587 32.84 18.75 26.48
C ARG A 587 32.50 18.97 24.99
N LYS A 588 33.34 19.68 24.23
CA LYS A 588 33.15 19.92 22.79
C LYS A 588 33.32 18.63 21.98
N GLU A 589 34.36 17.84 22.31
CA GLU A 589 34.59 16.54 21.64
C GLU A 589 33.49 15.52 21.94
N ILE A 590 33.01 15.50 23.19
CA ILE A 590 31.85 14.67 23.57
C ILE A 590 30.64 15.05 22.75
N ARG A 591 30.31 16.34 22.67
CA ARG A 591 29.15 16.82 21.92
C ARG A 591 29.24 16.49 20.41
N GLN A 592 30.43 16.64 19.82
CA GLN A 592 30.66 16.27 18.41
C GLN A 592 30.53 14.76 18.18
N THR A 593 31.05 13.94 19.09
CA THR A 593 30.94 12.48 19.03
C THR A 593 29.47 12.04 19.12
N ILE A 594 28.73 12.58 20.10
CA ILE A 594 27.30 12.34 20.26
C ILE A 594 26.56 12.70 18.97
N GLN A 595 26.78 13.92 18.46
CA GLN A 595 26.10 14.39 17.26
C GLN A 595 26.36 13.48 16.06
N SER A 596 27.61 13.10 15.82
CA SER A 596 27.99 12.19 14.73
C SER A 596 27.30 10.82 14.85
N GLN A 597 27.28 10.25 16.04
CA GLN A 597 26.65 8.94 16.30
C GLN A 597 25.13 9.00 16.15
N VAL A 598 24.49 10.01 16.77
CA VAL A 598 23.03 10.16 16.72
C VAL A 598 22.56 10.42 15.30
N VAL A 599 23.22 11.30 14.53
CA VAL A 599 22.90 11.56 13.12
C VAL A 599 23.00 10.28 12.29
N THR A 600 24.11 9.54 12.40
CA THR A 600 24.31 8.32 11.59
C THR A 600 23.26 7.26 11.91
N VAL A 601 23.02 6.99 13.19
CA VAL A 601 22.05 5.98 13.63
C VAL A 601 20.62 6.38 13.26
N PHE A 602 20.33 7.67 13.22
CA PHE A 602 19.01 8.20 12.93
C PHE A 602 18.69 8.18 11.42
N PHE A 603 19.61 8.69 10.59
CA PHE A 603 19.35 8.84 9.15
C PHE A 603 19.65 7.59 8.32
N MET A 604 20.42 6.62 8.84
CA MET A 604 20.69 5.38 8.13
C MET A 604 19.43 4.58 7.78
N PRO A 605 18.44 4.37 8.70
CA PRO A 605 17.20 3.71 8.35
C PRO A 605 16.38 4.45 7.28
N LEU A 606 16.36 5.77 7.32
CA LEU A 606 15.68 6.59 6.32
C LEU A 606 16.34 6.46 4.95
N ALA A 607 17.67 6.53 4.87
CA ALA A 607 18.39 6.35 3.61
C ALA A 607 18.11 4.98 2.98
N VAL A 608 18.11 3.91 3.79
CA VAL A 608 17.78 2.57 3.33
C VAL A 608 16.30 2.49 2.90
N ALA A 609 15.37 3.14 3.62
CA ALA A 609 13.96 3.18 3.25
C ALA A 609 13.73 3.88 1.90
N VAL A 610 14.45 4.98 1.62
CA VAL A 610 14.41 5.65 0.32
C VAL A 610 14.92 4.72 -0.79
N VAL A 611 16.03 3.99 -0.56
CA VAL A 611 16.54 2.99 -1.51
C VAL A 611 15.51 1.90 -1.77
N HIS A 612 14.87 1.35 -0.73
CA HIS A 612 13.80 0.36 -0.87
C HIS A 612 12.65 0.89 -1.72
N THR A 613 12.23 2.14 -1.48
CA THR A 613 11.15 2.80 -2.24
C THR A 613 11.53 2.97 -3.71
N MET A 614 12.77 3.40 -4.00
CA MET A 614 13.24 3.55 -5.38
C MET A 614 13.31 2.21 -6.12
N VAL A 615 13.77 1.16 -5.47
CA VAL A 615 13.85 -0.18 -6.07
C VAL A 615 12.46 -0.79 -6.25
N ALA A 616 11.52 -0.51 -5.36
CA ALA A 616 10.13 -0.96 -5.48
C ALA A 616 9.36 -0.22 -6.58
N PHE A 617 9.85 0.93 -7.07
CA PHE A 617 9.16 1.79 -8.03
C PHE A 617 8.71 1.05 -9.31
N PRO A 618 9.55 0.26 -10.04
CA PRO A 618 9.11 -0.46 -11.24
C PRO A 618 7.99 -1.46 -10.97
N LEU A 619 8.12 -2.23 -9.88
CA LEU A 619 7.12 -3.20 -9.45
C LEU A 619 5.78 -2.51 -9.12
N THR A 620 5.83 -1.44 -8.33
CA THR A 620 4.65 -0.66 -7.96
C THR A 620 3.98 -0.02 -9.17
N LYS A 621 4.77 0.52 -10.11
CA LYS A 621 4.27 1.05 -11.38
C LYS A 621 3.45 0.01 -12.16
N ARG A 622 3.93 -1.24 -12.23
CA ARG A 622 3.20 -2.33 -12.90
C ARG A 622 1.88 -2.67 -12.19
N ILE A 623 1.89 -2.65 -10.85
CA ILE A 623 0.65 -2.86 -10.08
C ILE A 623 -0.34 -1.70 -10.30
N MET A 624 0.14 -0.45 -10.34
CA MET A 624 -0.71 0.70 -10.63
C MET A 624 -1.30 0.65 -12.04
N ALA A 625 -0.58 0.07 -13.01
CA ALA A 625 -1.10 -0.15 -14.34
C ALA A 625 -2.33 -1.09 -14.34
N MET A 626 -2.45 -2.03 -13.39
CA MET A 626 -3.68 -2.84 -13.21
C MET A 626 -4.89 -2.00 -12.78
N LEU A 627 -4.64 -0.87 -12.14
CA LEU A 627 -5.66 0.11 -11.76
C LEU A 627 -5.88 1.16 -12.87
N ASN A 628 -5.48 0.84 -14.10
CA ASN A 628 -5.55 1.71 -15.28
C ASN A 628 -4.86 3.06 -15.13
N PHE A 629 -3.76 3.09 -14.36
CA PHE A 629 -2.97 4.30 -14.15
C PHE A 629 -1.75 4.33 -15.07
N PRO A 630 -1.76 5.10 -16.19
CA PRO A 630 -0.71 5.08 -17.20
C PRO A 630 0.46 6.02 -16.89
N ASP A 631 0.23 7.15 -16.15
CA ASP A 631 1.24 8.21 -16.03
C ASP A 631 2.35 7.90 -15.02
N SER A 632 3.49 7.50 -15.58
CA SER A 632 4.72 7.26 -14.82
C SER A 632 5.32 8.53 -14.21
N ASN A 633 5.12 9.71 -14.84
CA ASN A 633 5.72 10.96 -14.40
C ASN A 633 4.98 11.48 -13.17
N LEU A 634 3.64 11.36 -13.15
CA LEU A 634 2.84 11.71 -11.99
C LEU A 634 3.21 10.85 -10.78
N PHE A 635 3.39 9.53 -10.97
CA PHE A 635 3.82 8.65 -9.89
C PHE A 635 5.24 8.98 -9.40
N LEU A 636 6.17 9.33 -10.29
CA LEU A 636 7.51 9.75 -9.90
C LEU A 636 7.47 11.06 -9.09
N ALA A 637 6.67 12.04 -9.53
CA ALA A 637 6.48 13.30 -8.84
C ALA A 637 5.85 13.11 -7.46
N ALA A 638 4.77 12.33 -7.36
CA ALA A 638 4.12 12.00 -6.09
C ALA A 638 5.09 11.32 -5.11
N THR A 639 5.91 10.38 -5.60
CA THR A 639 6.91 9.69 -4.79
C THR A 639 8.00 10.67 -4.30
N ALA A 640 8.50 11.54 -5.17
CA ALA A 640 9.52 12.53 -4.81
C ALA A 640 8.99 13.53 -3.76
N ILE A 641 7.77 14.04 -3.94
CA ILE A 641 7.12 14.95 -2.99
C ILE A 641 6.91 14.25 -1.64
N THR A 642 6.46 12.99 -1.64
CA THR A 642 6.25 12.20 -0.43
C THR A 642 7.56 11.98 0.32
N ILE A 643 8.65 11.64 -0.38
CA ILE A 643 9.99 11.48 0.23
C ILE A 643 10.43 12.80 0.86
N ALA A 644 10.28 13.93 0.17
CA ALA A 644 10.67 15.24 0.67
C ALA A 644 9.84 15.63 1.92
N ALA A 645 8.51 15.47 1.87
CA ALA A 645 7.62 15.75 3.00
C ALA A 645 7.95 14.86 4.20
N PHE A 646 8.15 13.55 3.98
CA PHE A 646 8.52 12.61 5.03
C PHE A 646 9.88 12.96 5.64
N ALA A 647 10.87 13.35 4.84
CA ALA A 647 12.19 13.76 5.32
C ALA A 647 12.10 14.99 6.23
N VAL A 648 11.22 15.96 5.92
CA VAL A 648 10.98 17.14 6.77
C VAL A 648 10.38 16.72 8.12
N VAL A 649 9.34 15.88 8.10
CA VAL A 649 8.71 15.37 9.34
C VAL A 649 9.74 14.58 10.16
N TYR A 650 10.52 13.73 9.50
CA TYR A 650 11.57 12.94 10.14
C TYR A 650 12.65 13.81 10.78
N LEU A 651 13.04 14.92 10.12
CA LEU A 651 13.96 15.91 10.67
C LEU A 651 13.40 16.60 11.92
N ILE A 652 12.11 16.96 11.92
CA ILE A 652 11.44 17.54 13.09
C ILE A 652 11.51 16.55 14.28
N VAL A 653 11.17 15.28 14.03
CA VAL A 653 11.27 14.21 15.04
C VAL A 653 12.68 14.05 15.55
N TYR A 654 13.69 14.10 14.67
CA TYR A 654 15.10 14.08 15.05
C TYR A 654 15.45 15.23 16.01
N VAL A 655 15.09 16.47 15.65
CA VAL A 655 15.41 17.65 16.49
C VAL A 655 14.76 17.55 17.87
N LEU A 656 13.50 17.12 17.94
CA LEU A 656 12.78 16.97 19.20
C LEU A 656 13.39 15.87 20.09
N THR A 657 13.69 14.73 19.50
CA THR A 657 14.25 13.59 20.26
C THR A 657 15.72 13.80 20.63
N ALA A 658 16.51 14.47 19.79
CA ALA A 658 17.88 14.85 20.09
C ALA A 658 17.95 15.83 21.28
N ARG A 659 17.02 16.79 21.39
CA ARG A 659 16.93 17.68 22.56
C ARG A 659 16.68 16.89 23.85
N ALA A 660 15.78 15.90 23.82
CA ALA A 660 15.52 15.03 24.97
C ALA A 660 16.78 14.23 25.37
N TYR A 661 17.52 13.69 24.38
CA TYR A 661 18.76 12.98 24.59
C TYR A 661 19.84 13.86 25.25
N TYR A 662 20.09 15.06 24.70
CA TYR A 662 21.09 15.99 25.27
C TYR A 662 20.77 16.35 26.73
N LYS A 663 19.50 16.62 27.06
CA LYS A 663 19.07 16.91 28.44
C LYS A 663 19.32 15.76 29.41
N ILE A 664 19.39 14.51 28.93
CA ILE A 664 19.68 13.34 29.77
C ILE A 664 21.20 13.16 29.99
N VAL A 665 21.99 13.45 28.94
CA VAL A 665 23.45 13.22 28.95
C VAL A 665 24.23 14.34 29.65
N GLU A 666 23.80 15.59 29.50
CA GLU A 666 24.30 16.74 30.26
C GLU A 666 23.91 16.64 31.73
#